data_6df0a0db3a421c58c342f2226779f1ca
#
_entry.id   6df0a0db3a421c58c342f2226779f1ca
#
_cell.length_a   1.000
_cell.length_b   1.000
_cell.length_c   1.000
_cell.angle_alpha   90.00
_cell.angle_beta   90.00
_cell.angle_gamma   90.00
#
_symmetry.space_group_name_H-M   'P 1'
#
loop_
_entity.id
_entity.type
_entity.pdbx_description
1 polymer ?
#
loop_
_entity_poly.entity_id
_entity_poly.type
_entity_poly.pdbx_seq_one_letter_code
_entity_poly.pdbx_strand_id
1 'polypeptide(L)'
;MPHGSNTSIGQKITTLAMATSTVVLLLFLISATLIQTVHFRSSIKDKLFTLAHIVALNSRQALTFNQKWKIQKIIETLAVEPDIEVASVFDRNNEVVAHYLNREQSSFAEELRNPGFRHDLHLHAINTGREISDQTLSHITVYVPIFHAGEYLGSIFIQTNNNALLYNLLWFLLAAMLILGATLLIAFLLATRLQKQITYPLHSLTHRISEIIQCGEYSSNVDIPRAQLFEINTLIDNFSTMLRQIYEHEQALQNYSTDLERQVKERTHALEESNKKLEFTITELDQAKNEAVSANEAKSRFLANISHEIRTPMIGVLGMTELLQKHPLPVDQMDLVNTIYNSGETLLTLLNDLLDISKIEAGKLELELAPCSLPEVVDSAVEVMAESAFSKGLDITVAIDPFIPQKVVADAARLRQILLNLVSNAIKFTHYGTIDIDLSLIENTDTSCRVRLEVRDTGIGIKPEMKEHIFEAFTQADSSTSRQYGGTGLGLTIIKQLCELMESKVRVTSNEPHGTIFSIEMQFNHAVQGKAIGVQWCEQDNAIRRFTTACIVSPGKALAKALKYHFSPLDIGVKTFDTVEKAKSGISSLSAEELPTLICLDSAIPGNCLNLAAEIKDIFAARYPEDKPPTIACIAPHSWILCEKNKDNIKVDLFIPKPLKGKSLSSQIAHTASDMQLPAHSSALMEVKPQTTAEKLPKKTDQSSVHHMQTPCNNSVSEEEQFSLKATTQGNILLAEDHYTNQRLIQLLLEQEGYTLYTVDNGKDALKMLEKHQFDLILMDCQMPEMDGYEATRELRRRNCNLPIIALTAHVGDEDIRRCEDSGMDAYLRKPFKSHQLGTIVRKHMPQDPHKNLP
;
A
#
# COMPACT_ATOMS: atom_id res chain seq x y z
N MET A 1 -59.83 -62.37 16.29
CA MET A 1 -58.45 -62.42 15.75
C MET A 1 -58.11 -61.10 15.13
N PRO A 2 -57.04 -60.46 15.44
CA PRO A 2 -56.86 -59.04 15.26
C PRO A 2 -56.57 -58.68 13.77
N HIS A 3 -57.29 -57.73 13.27
CA HIS A 3 -57.04 -57.08 11.98
C HIS A 3 -55.63 -56.45 11.93
N GLY A 4 -54.68 -57.18 11.31
CA GLY A 4 -53.41 -56.55 10.89
C GLY A 4 -53.68 -55.66 9.72
N SER A 5 -53.43 -54.39 9.90
CA SER A 5 -53.45 -53.42 8.84
C SER A 5 -52.37 -53.74 7.78
N ASN A 6 -52.78 -54.26 6.63
CA ASN A 6 -51.93 -54.48 5.46
C ASN A 6 -51.58 -53.15 4.87
N THR A 7 -50.64 -52.46 5.47
CA THR A 7 -49.97 -51.34 4.81
C THR A 7 -49.16 -51.88 3.65
N SER A 8 -49.44 -51.39 2.45
CA SER A 8 -48.73 -51.83 1.23
C SER A 8 -47.22 -51.66 1.43
N ILE A 9 -46.46 -52.58 0.85
CA ILE A 9 -44.98 -52.56 0.89
C ILE A 9 -44.46 -51.20 0.45
N GLY A 10 -45.09 -50.55 -0.51
CA GLY A 10 -44.75 -49.20 -0.98
C GLY A 10 -44.91 -48.12 0.10
N GLN A 11 -45.96 -48.19 0.95
CA GLN A 11 -46.14 -47.27 2.07
C GLN A 11 -45.08 -47.44 3.15
N LYS A 12 -44.66 -48.65 3.43
CA LYS A 12 -43.59 -48.92 4.42
C LYS A 12 -42.23 -48.44 3.96
N ILE A 13 -41.91 -48.62 2.69
CA ILE A 13 -40.62 -48.13 2.12
C ILE A 13 -40.58 -46.63 2.10
N THR A 14 -41.66 -45.94 1.70
CA THR A 14 -41.73 -44.47 1.71
C THR A 14 -41.62 -43.89 3.11
N THR A 15 -42.29 -44.44 4.09
CA THR A 15 -42.17 -43.97 5.48
C THR A 15 -40.81 -44.21 6.08
N LEU A 16 -40.15 -45.31 5.77
CA LEU A 16 -38.79 -45.59 6.26
C LEU A 16 -37.76 -44.62 5.60
N ALA A 17 -37.84 -44.45 4.27
CA ALA A 17 -36.97 -43.56 3.56
C ALA A 17 -37.11 -42.07 3.99
N MET A 18 -38.34 -41.63 4.23
CA MET A 18 -38.60 -40.30 4.76
C MET A 18 -38.05 -40.11 6.18
N ALA A 19 -38.27 -41.13 7.06
CA ALA A 19 -37.77 -41.07 8.43
C ALA A 19 -36.21 -41.01 8.49
N THR A 20 -35.54 -41.86 7.73
CA THR A 20 -34.07 -41.90 7.69
C THR A 20 -33.48 -40.60 7.12
N SER A 21 -34.04 -40.09 6.03
CA SER A 21 -33.60 -38.82 5.44
C SER A 21 -33.77 -37.65 6.41
N THR A 22 -34.88 -37.61 7.13
CA THR A 22 -35.15 -36.56 8.13
C THR A 22 -34.12 -36.56 9.28
N VAL A 23 -33.81 -37.76 9.81
CA VAL A 23 -32.82 -37.92 10.90
C VAL A 23 -31.43 -37.47 10.46
N VAL A 24 -30.98 -37.89 9.28
CA VAL A 24 -29.64 -37.51 8.76
C VAL A 24 -29.54 -36.01 8.53
N LEU A 25 -30.57 -35.40 7.94
CA LEU A 25 -30.59 -33.96 7.69
C LEU A 25 -30.63 -33.15 8.98
N LEU A 26 -31.35 -33.63 10.01
CA LEU A 26 -31.38 -32.98 11.34
C LEU A 26 -30.00 -33.04 12.01
N LEU A 27 -29.32 -34.16 11.97
CA LEU A 27 -27.97 -34.29 12.53
C LEU A 27 -26.96 -33.36 11.80
N PHE A 28 -27.06 -33.26 10.48
CA PHE A 28 -26.24 -32.34 9.70
C PHE A 28 -26.51 -30.88 10.08
N LEU A 29 -27.77 -30.48 10.23
CA LEU A 29 -28.17 -29.14 10.63
C LEU A 29 -27.59 -28.77 12.01
N ILE A 30 -27.69 -29.66 13.00
CA ILE A 30 -27.14 -29.44 14.33
C ILE A 30 -25.62 -29.26 14.26
N SER A 31 -24.93 -30.13 13.54
CA SER A 31 -23.48 -30.04 13.37
C SER A 31 -23.05 -28.74 12.70
N ALA A 32 -23.70 -28.35 11.59
CA ALA A 32 -23.39 -27.14 10.86
C ALA A 32 -23.61 -25.87 11.69
N THR A 33 -24.71 -25.85 12.49
CA THR A 33 -25.00 -24.73 13.38
C THR A 33 -23.95 -24.60 14.48
N LEU A 34 -23.48 -25.72 15.04
CA LEU A 34 -22.44 -25.68 16.06
C LEU A 34 -21.13 -25.15 15.53
N ILE A 35 -20.70 -25.63 14.37
CA ILE A 35 -19.46 -25.19 13.70
C ILE A 35 -19.55 -23.69 13.40
N GLN A 36 -20.66 -23.24 12.83
CA GLN A 36 -20.86 -21.84 12.47
C GLN A 36 -20.78 -20.91 13.69
N THR A 37 -21.39 -21.34 14.81
CA THR A 37 -21.38 -20.56 16.05
C THR A 37 -19.98 -20.42 16.63
N VAL A 38 -19.20 -21.49 16.64
CA VAL A 38 -17.82 -21.48 17.14
C VAL A 38 -16.93 -20.59 16.25
N HIS A 39 -17.05 -20.75 14.95
CA HIS A 39 -16.25 -19.95 13.99
C HIS A 39 -16.55 -18.45 14.10
N PHE A 40 -17.82 -18.10 14.19
CA PHE A 40 -18.22 -16.69 14.27
C PHE A 40 -17.73 -16.03 15.58
N ARG A 41 -17.83 -16.75 16.70
CA ARG A 41 -17.33 -16.26 18.00
C ARG A 41 -15.81 -16.02 17.98
N SER A 42 -15.06 -16.93 17.38
CA SER A 42 -13.62 -16.75 17.24
C SER A 42 -13.30 -15.52 16.40
N SER A 43 -13.98 -15.32 15.29
CA SER A 43 -13.76 -14.18 14.40
C SER A 43 -14.04 -12.83 15.08
N ILE A 44 -15.13 -12.73 15.86
CA ILE A 44 -15.43 -11.51 16.63
C ILE A 44 -14.33 -11.24 17.67
N LYS A 45 -13.91 -12.27 18.38
CA LYS A 45 -12.86 -12.16 19.39
C LYS A 45 -11.56 -11.60 18.78
N ASP A 46 -11.11 -12.14 17.67
CA ASP A 46 -9.88 -11.73 17.00
C ASP A 46 -9.98 -10.27 16.51
N LYS A 47 -11.15 -9.89 16.00
CA LYS A 47 -11.45 -8.49 15.62
C LYS A 47 -11.36 -7.56 16.84
N LEU A 48 -11.93 -7.95 17.97
CA LEU A 48 -11.91 -7.13 19.19
C LEU A 48 -10.49 -6.94 19.73
N PHE A 49 -9.67 -7.99 19.72
CA PHE A 49 -8.27 -7.86 20.10
C PHE A 49 -7.52 -6.90 19.20
N THR A 50 -7.72 -6.99 17.90
CA THR A 50 -7.11 -6.08 16.93
C THR A 50 -7.48 -4.61 17.22
N LEU A 51 -8.77 -4.35 17.47
CA LEU A 51 -9.25 -3.01 17.81
C LEU A 51 -8.68 -2.52 19.15
N ALA A 52 -8.67 -3.39 20.17
CA ALA A 52 -8.11 -3.07 21.46
C ALA A 52 -6.62 -2.72 21.37
N HIS A 53 -5.85 -3.44 20.56
CA HIS A 53 -4.44 -3.15 20.31
C HIS A 53 -4.24 -1.80 19.62
N ILE A 54 -5.02 -1.49 18.62
CA ILE A 54 -4.96 -0.20 17.91
C ILE A 54 -5.20 0.95 18.90
N VAL A 55 -6.24 0.84 19.73
CA VAL A 55 -6.55 1.87 20.73
C VAL A 55 -5.49 1.93 21.82
N ALA A 56 -5.01 0.78 22.29
CA ALA A 56 -3.93 0.70 23.28
C ALA A 56 -2.67 1.41 22.80
N LEU A 57 -2.29 1.15 21.54
CA LEU A 57 -1.10 1.70 20.92
C LEU A 57 -1.17 3.23 20.80
N ASN A 58 -2.31 3.72 20.33
CA ASN A 58 -2.56 5.15 20.17
C ASN A 58 -2.71 5.89 21.50
N SER A 59 -3.15 5.18 22.56
CA SER A 59 -3.37 5.77 23.88
C SER A 59 -2.10 5.88 24.73
N ARG A 60 -1.02 5.16 24.40
CA ARG A 60 0.21 5.10 25.19
C ARG A 60 0.75 6.48 25.57
N GLN A 61 1.00 7.30 24.56
CA GLN A 61 1.56 8.63 24.76
C GLN A 61 0.62 9.54 25.56
N ALA A 62 -0.67 9.43 25.30
CA ALA A 62 -1.68 10.22 25.99
C ALA A 62 -1.87 9.79 27.46
N LEU A 63 -1.71 8.50 27.76
CA LEU A 63 -1.70 7.97 29.13
C LEU A 63 -0.46 8.45 29.90
N THR A 64 0.73 8.39 29.29
CA THR A 64 1.97 8.85 29.89
C THR A 64 1.90 10.32 30.31
N PHE A 65 1.26 11.16 29.50
CA PHE A 65 1.15 12.61 29.76
C PHE A 65 -0.20 13.00 30.38
N ASN A 66 -0.98 12.05 30.84
CA ASN A 66 -2.32 12.24 31.45
C ASN A 66 -3.26 13.13 30.62
N GLN A 67 -3.20 12.99 29.30
CA GLN A 67 -4.01 13.77 28.37
C GLN A 67 -5.38 13.10 28.12
N LYS A 68 -6.27 13.16 29.13
CA LYS A 68 -7.61 12.50 29.12
C LYS A 68 -8.41 12.80 27.86
N TRP A 69 -8.40 14.04 27.38
CA TRP A 69 -9.14 14.45 26.19
C TRP A 69 -8.68 13.76 24.90
N LYS A 70 -7.36 13.44 24.78
CA LYS A 70 -6.85 12.71 23.62
C LYS A 70 -7.27 11.25 23.66
N ILE A 71 -7.24 10.65 24.85
CA ILE A 71 -7.67 9.26 25.03
C ILE A 71 -9.15 9.14 24.73
N GLN A 72 -9.95 10.12 25.18
CA GLN A 72 -11.37 10.18 24.87
C GLN A 72 -11.61 10.24 23.34
N LYS A 73 -10.86 11.06 22.62
CA LYS A 73 -10.96 11.16 21.17
C LYS A 73 -10.54 9.85 20.45
N ILE A 74 -9.55 9.16 20.99
CA ILE A 74 -9.09 7.87 20.44
C ILE A 74 -10.18 6.82 20.65
N ILE A 75 -10.76 6.72 21.85
CA ILE A 75 -11.77 5.69 22.12
C ILE A 75 -13.07 5.95 21.36
N GLU A 76 -13.41 7.20 21.09
CA GLU A 76 -14.55 7.58 20.26
C GLU A 76 -14.44 7.11 18.81
N THR A 77 -13.23 6.82 18.33
CA THR A 77 -13.07 6.22 16.99
C THR A 77 -13.70 4.84 16.87
N LEU A 78 -13.91 4.16 18.00
CA LEU A 78 -14.62 2.88 18.05
C LEU A 78 -16.12 2.99 17.73
N ALA A 79 -16.66 4.22 17.70
CA ALA A 79 -18.05 4.48 17.29
C ALA A 79 -18.36 4.03 15.84
N VAL A 80 -17.35 3.84 15.02
CA VAL A 80 -17.48 3.32 13.64
C VAL A 80 -17.91 1.84 13.63
N GLU A 81 -17.66 1.10 14.73
CA GLU A 81 -18.02 -0.29 14.86
C GLU A 81 -19.34 -0.43 15.64
N PRO A 82 -20.45 -0.70 14.94
CA PRO A 82 -21.79 -0.67 15.55
C PRO A 82 -22.00 -1.74 16.62
N ASP A 83 -21.21 -2.80 16.56
CA ASP A 83 -21.33 -3.94 17.47
C ASP A 83 -20.67 -3.68 18.83
N ILE A 84 -19.83 -2.66 18.96
CA ILE A 84 -19.20 -2.31 20.23
C ILE A 84 -20.22 -1.59 21.13
N GLU A 85 -20.50 -2.20 22.26
CA GLU A 85 -21.38 -1.62 23.28
C GLU A 85 -20.64 -0.64 24.17
N VAL A 86 -19.50 -1.08 24.65
CA VAL A 86 -18.72 -0.37 25.65
C VAL A 86 -17.24 -0.51 25.34
N ALA A 87 -16.52 0.57 25.46
CA ALA A 87 -15.08 0.53 25.54
C ALA A 87 -14.60 1.50 26.62
N SER A 88 -13.59 1.12 27.40
CA SER A 88 -13.07 1.95 28.48
C SER A 88 -11.55 1.80 28.54
N VAL A 89 -10.88 2.93 28.77
CA VAL A 89 -9.44 2.95 29.04
C VAL A 89 -9.25 3.33 30.52
N PHE A 90 -8.48 2.53 31.19
CA PHE A 90 -8.11 2.68 32.59
C PHE A 90 -6.66 3.15 32.71
N ASP A 91 -6.37 3.92 33.74
CA ASP A 91 -5.02 4.33 34.09
C ASP A 91 -4.30 3.31 35.01
N ARG A 92 -3.13 3.69 35.49
CA ARG A 92 -2.33 2.85 36.42
C ARG A 92 -3.04 2.57 37.74
N ASN A 93 -3.94 3.44 38.17
CA ASN A 93 -4.69 3.32 39.42
C ASN A 93 -6.03 2.63 39.22
N ASN A 94 -6.27 2.12 38.02
CA ASN A 94 -7.54 1.50 37.66
C ASN A 94 -8.73 2.47 37.59
N GLU A 95 -8.46 3.77 37.45
CA GLU A 95 -9.51 4.74 37.23
C GLU A 95 -9.82 4.84 35.74
N VAL A 96 -11.09 5.01 35.41
CA VAL A 96 -11.52 5.20 34.03
C VAL A 96 -11.06 6.56 33.53
N VAL A 97 -10.17 6.57 32.56
CA VAL A 97 -9.66 7.80 31.94
C VAL A 97 -10.56 8.27 30.80
N ALA A 98 -11.07 7.31 30.04
CA ALA A 98 -11.95 7.57 28.91
C ALA A 98 -12.89 6.38 28.72
N HIS A 99 -14.08 6.65 28.25
CA HIS A 99 -15.05 5.61 27.95
C HIS A 99 -15.87 5.94 26.71
N TYR A 100 -16.28 4.91 26.02
CA TYR A 100 -17.22 4.95 24.92
C TYR A 100 -18.41 4.06 25.26
N LEU A 101 -19.62 4.58 25.10
CA LEU A 101 -20.88 3.88 25.32
C LEU A 101 -21.75 4.06 24.08
N ASN A 102 -22.22 2.99 23.53
CA ASN A 102 -23.20 3.05 22.46
C ASN A 102 -24.57 3.48 23.04
N ARG A 103 -25.07 4.63 22.56
CA ARG A 103 -26.27 5.31 23.17
C ARG A 103 -27.56 4.52 23.09
N GLU A 104 -27.64 3.46 22.29
CA GLU A 104 -28.87 2.67 22.16
C GLU A 104 -29.10 1.63 23.28
N GLN A 105 -28.09 1.40 24.15
CA GLN A 105 -28.21 0.40 25.21
C GLN A 105 -27.82 0.97 26.58
N SER A 106 -28.77 1.65 27.21
CA SER A 106 -28.56 2.37 28.47
C SER A 106 -28.48 1.48 29.74
N SER A 107 -28.71 0.18 29.66
CA SER A 107 -28.71 -0.72 30.85
C SER A 107 -27.31 -0.97 31.42
N PHE A 108 -26.27 -0.72 30.68
CA PHE A 108 -24.88 -1.02 31.05
C PHE A 108 -24.15 0.14 31.78
N ALA A 109 -24.71 1.34 31.73
CA ALA A 109 -24.13 2.51 32.41
C ALA A 109 -24.16 2.39 33.95
N GLU A 110 -25.10 1.60 34.50
CA GLU A 110 -25.18 1.32 35.96
C GLU A 110 -24.16 0.24 36.39
N GLU A 111 -23.85 -0.75 35.55
CA GLU A 111 -22.85 -1.77 35.83
C GLU A 111 -21.41 -1.24 35.80
N LEU A 112 -21.12 -0.20 34.98
CA LEU A 112 -19.83 0.50 34.97
C LEU A 112 -19.53 1.21 36.29
N ARG A 113 -20.55 1.55 37.09
CA ARG A 113 -20.41 2.16 38.40
C ARG A 113 -20.19 1.15 39.53
N ASN A 114 -20.34 -0.12 39.25
CA ASN A 114 -20.17 -1.18 40.26
C ASN A 114 -18.72 -1.73 40.25
N PRO A 115 -17.88 -1.40 41.24
CA PRO A 115 -16.44 -1.77 41.20
C PRO A 115 -16.19 -3.29 41.29
N GLY A 116 -17.20 -4.07 41.71
CA GLY A 116 -17.01 -5.51 42.03
C GLY A 116 -17.07 -6.48 40.85
N PHE A 117 -17.70 -6.12 39.73
CA PHE A 117 -18.01 -7.11 38.69
C PHE A 117 -16.82 -7.35 37.72
N ARG A 118 -15.86 -6.46 37.66
CA ARG A 118 -14.76 -6.51 36.67
C ARG A 118 -13.37 -6.72 37.28
N HIS A 119 -13.31 -6.83 38.60
CA HIS A 119 -12.04 -6.79 39.30
C HIS A 119 -11.16 -8.01 39.02
N ASP A 120 -11.70 -9.21 38.96
CA ASP A 120 -10.90 -10.44 38.86
C ASP A 120 -10.23 -10.62 37.50
N LEU A 121 -10.95 -10.45 36.39
CA LEU A 121 -10.40 -10.61 35.04
C LEU A 121 -9.45 -9.48 34.68
N HIS A 122 -9.75 -8.27 35.12
CA HIS A 122 -8.92 -7.10 34.92
C HIS A 122 -7.60 -7.23 35.71
N LEU A 123 -7.68 -7.58 37.00
CA LEU A 123 -6.49 -7.87 37.81
C LEU A 123 -5.67 -9.04 37.26
N HIS A 124 -6.35 -10.05 36.69
CA HIS A 124 -5.66 -11.17 36.09
C HIS A 124 -4.90 -10.75 34.81
N ALA A 125 -5.47 -9.87 33.98
CA ALA A 125 -4.80 -9.30 32.81
C ALA A 125 -3.58 -8.44 33.20
N ILE A 126 -3.68 -7.66 34.27
CA ILE A 126 -2.59 -6.86 34.80
C ILE A 126 -1.47 -7.74 35.33
N ASN A 127 -1.81 -8.70 36.19
CA ASN A 127 -0.81 -9.57 36.85
C ASN A 127 -0.08 -10.51 35.90
N THR A 128 -0.75 -10.96 34.84
CA THR A 128 -0.14 -11.85 33.85
C THR A 128 0.54 -11.10 32.70
N GLY A 129 0.27 -9.80 32.56
CA GLY A 129 0.72 -9.00 31.40
C GLY A 129 0.19 -9.50 30.06
N ARG A 130 -0.84 -10.38 30.08
CA ARG A 130 -1.44 -10.98 28.89
C ARG A 130 -2.82 -10.44 28.66
N GLU A 131 -3.19 -10.40 27.40
CA GLU A 131 -4.55 -10.14 26.97
C GLU A 131 -5.50 -11.26 27.38
N ILE A 132 -6.66 -10.89 27.83
CA ILE A 132 -7.68 -11.83 28.31
C ILE A 132 -8.99 -11.53 27.58
N SER A 133 -9.71 -12.58 27.25
CA SER A 133 -11.09 -12.47 26.77
C SER A 133 -12.02 -13.31 27.62
N ASP A 134 -13.17 -12.77 27.91
CA ASP A 134 -14.29 -13.51 28.47
C ASP A 134 -15.44 -13.58 27.45
N GLN A 135 -16.07 -14.75 27.38
CA GLN A 135 -17.14 -15.00 26.42
C GLN A 135 -18.34 -15.52 27.15
N THR A 136 -19.35 -14.70 27.26
CA THR A 136 -20.67 -15.08 27.79
C THR A 136 -21.65 -15.37 26.64
N LEU A 137 -22.85 -15.74 26.96
CA LEU A 137 -23.91 -15.94 25.97
C LEU A 137 -24.32 -14.60 25.31
N SER A 138 -24.26 -13.51 26.05
CA SER A 138 -24.76 -12.19 25.63
C SER A 138 -23.70 -11.27 25.08
N HIS A 139 -22.44 -11.38 25.50
CA HIS A 139 -21.37 -10.48 25.08
C HIS A 139 -20.02 -11.19 25.00
N ILE A 140 -19.12 -10.59 24.25
CA ILE A 140 -17.70 -10.93 24.23
C ILE A 140 -16.95 -9.72 24.73
N THR A 141 -16.10 -9.95 25.72
CA THR A 141 -15.27 -8.92 26.33
C THR A 141 -13.80 -9.22 26.13
N VAL A 142 -13.01 -8.18 25.88
CA VAL A 142 -11.56 -8.28 25.81
C VAL A 142 -10.91 -7.25 26.71
N TYR A 143 -9.83 -7.66 27.34
CA TYR A 143 -8.97 -6.83 28.17
C TYR A 143 -7.57 -6.87 27.63
N VAL A 144 -7.01 -5.71 27.33
CA VAL A 144 -5.64 -5.60 26.83
C VAL A 144 -4.88 -4.60 27.71
N PRO A 145 -3.82 -5.04 28.40
CA PRO A 145 -2.99 -4.16 29.20
C PRO A 145 -2.11 -3.29 28.29
N ILE A 146 -1.89 -2.04 28.70
CA ILE A 146 -1.11 -1.04 27.97
C ILE A 146 0.22 -0.86 28.68
N PHE A 147 1.30 -1.22 28.01
CA PHE A 147 2.66 -1.01 28.52
C PHE A 147 3.43 -0.02 27.65
N HIS A 148 4.33 0.71 28.26
CA HIS A 148 5.31 1.54 27.58
C HIS A 148 6.66 1.43 28.29
N ALA A 149 7.70 1.09 27.53
CA ALA A 149 9.05 0.89 28.09
C ALA A 149 9.12 -0.08 29.29
N GLY A 150 8.23 -1.08 29.30
CA GLY A 150 8.16 -2.06 30.40
C GLY A 150 7.31 -1.64 31.60
N GLU A 151 6.87 -0.39 31.68
CA GLU A 151 5.94 0.05 32.71
C GLU A 151 4.48 -0.11 32.29
N TYR A 152 3.67 -0.57 33.21
CA TYR A 152 2.21 -0.62 33.04
C TYR A 152 1.63 0.78 33.10
N LEU A 153 1.00 1.22 32.05
CA LEU A 153 0.37 2.54 31.95
C LEU A 153 -1.13 2.52 32.21
N GLY A 154 -1.76 1.38 31.98
CA GLY A 154 -3.19 1.25 32.07
C GLY A 154 -3.70 0.05 31.27
N SER A 155 -4.96 -0.03 31.06
CA SER A 155 -5.55 -1.11 30.24
C SER A 155 -6.72 -0.59 29.42
N ILE A 156 -7.05 -1.34 28.39
CA ILE A 156 -8.27 -1.15 27.62
C ILE A 156 -9.21 -2.33 27.80
N PHE A 157 -10.45 -2.02 27.90
CA PHE A 157 -11.59 -2.92 27.92
C PHE A 157 -12.48 -2.62 26.73
N ILE A 158 -12.88 -3.66 25.99
CA ILE A 158 -13.88 -3.54 24.93
C ILE A 158 -14.88 -4.68 25.09
N GLN A 159 -16.14 -4.33 25.00
CA GLN A 159 -17.26 -5.28 25.04
C GLN A 159 -18.15 -5.08 23.82
N THR A 160 -18.55 -6.20 23.25
CA THR A 160 -19.51 -6.24 22.14
C THR A 160 -20.70 -7.11 22.53
N ASN A 161 -21.88 -6.82 21.98
CA ASN A 161 -23.03 -7.70 22.13
C ASN A 161 -23.02 -8.81 21.06
N ASN A 162 -23.77 -9.85 21.38
CA ASN A 162 -23.92 -10.99 20.48
C ASN A 162 -25.16 -10.89 19.57
N ASN A 163 -25.76 -9.70 19.42
CA ASN A 163 -26.98 -9.54 18.61
C ASN A 163 -26.73 -9.90 17.15
N ALA A 164 -25.59 -9.50 16.59
CA ALA A 164 -25.20 -9.88 15.24
C ALA A 164 -25.07 -11.40 15.07
N LEU A 165 -24.61 -12.10 16.10
CA LEU A 165 -24.56 -13.57 16.13
C LEU A 165 -25.96 -14.16 16.10
N LEU A 166 -26.88 -13.62 16.91
CA LEU A 166 -28.28 -14.10 16.97
C LEU A 166 -28.98 -13.87 15.62
N TYR A 167 -28.81 -12.72 15.00
CA TYR A 167 -29.38 -12.43 13.69
C TYR A 167 -28.80 -13.35 12.60
N ASN A 168 -27.50 -13.55 12.56
CA ASN A 168 -26.87 -14.44 11.60
C ASN A 168 -27.28 -15.90 11.82
N LEU A 169 -27.38 -16.34 13.08
CA LEU A 169 -27.85 -17.67 13.43
C LEU A 169 -29.32 -17.87 13.02
N LEU A 170 -30.16 -16.85 13.22
CA LEU A 170 -31.59 -16.91 12.84
C LEU A 170 -31.74 -17.03 11.31
N TRP A 171 -31.00 -16.21 10.55
CA TRP A 171 -31.01 -16.27 9.09
C TRP A 171 -30.47 -17.62 8.57
N PHE A 172 -29.40 -18.13 9.19
CA PHE A 172 -28.85 -19.43 8.86
C PHE A 172 -29.88 -20.57 9.14
N LEU A 173 -30.56 -20.54 10.28
CA LEU A 173 -31.58 -21.49 10.61
C LEU A 173 -32.80 -21.40 9.68
N LEU A 174 -33.23 -20.18 9.33
CA LEU A 174 -34.32 -19.98 8.38
C LEU A 174 -33.95 -20.53 6.98
N ALA A 175 -32.77 -20.23 6.48
CA ALA A 175 -32.31 -20.76 5.20
C ALA A 175 -32.22 -22.31 5.23
N ALA A 176 -31.68 -22.86 6.30
CA ALA A 176 -31.54 -24.29 6.45
C ALA A 176 -32.91 -24.99 6.57
N MET A 177 -33.89 -24.41 7.28
CA MET A 177 -35.29 -24.89 7.35
C MET A 177 -35.98 -24.86 5.99
N LEU A 178 -35.76 -23.83 5.19
CA LEU A 178 -36.26 -23.74 3.81
C LEU A 178 -35.70 -24.85 2.92
N ILE A 179 -34.38 -25.10 3.00
CA ILE A 179 -33.73 -26.17 2.24
C ILE A 179 -34.24 -27.54 2.69
N LEU A 180 -34.39 -27.72 4.01
CA LEU A 180 -34.95 -28.95 4.59
C LEU A 180 -36.39 -29.18 4.08
N GLY A 181 -37.22 -28.15 4.09
CA GLY A 181 -38.60 -28.24 3.59
C GLY A 181 -38.68 -28.59 2.11
N ALA A 182 -37.85 -27.96 1.32
CA ALA A 182 -37.75 -28.22 -0.12
C ALA A 182 -37.29 -29.63 -0.42
N THR A 183 -36.27 -30.13 0.26
CA THR A 183 -35.76 -31.48 0.07
C THR A 183 -36.76 -32.54 0.47
N LEU A 184 -37.49 -32.36 1.58
CA LEU A 184 -38.56 -33.27 2.03
C LEU A 184 -39.74 -33.24 1.06
N LEU A 185 -40.12 -32.08 0.52
CA LEU A 185 -41.20 -31.97 -0.48
C LEU A 185 -40.84 -32.69 -1.76
N ILE A 186 -39.62 -32.54 -2.27
CA ILE A 186 -39.13 -33.24 -3.44
C ILE A 186 -39.14 -34.77 -3.21
N ALA A 187 -38.64 -35.19 -2.06
CA ALA A 187 -38.66 -36.61 -1.70
C ALA A 187 -40.09 -37.20 -1.62
N PHE A 188 -41.04 -36.46 -1.05
CA PHE A 188 -42.44 -36.84 -0.98
C PHE A 188 -43.09 -36.92 -2.37
N LEU A 189 -42.87 -35.91 -3.19
CA LEU A 189 -43.41 -35.88 -4.57
C LEU A 189 -42.86 -37.01 -5.44
N LEU A 190 -41.59 -37.32 -5.31
CA LEU A 190 -40.95 -38.46 -5.99
C LEU A 190 -41.53 -39.79 -5.51
N ALA A 191 -41.66 -39.97 -4.21
CA ALA A 191 -42.20 -41.18 -3.60
C ALA A 191 -43.68 -41.45 -4.02
N THR A 192 -44.51 -40.40 -4.00
CA THR A 192 -45.92 -40.50 -4.40
C THR A 192 -46.09 -40.74 -5.90
N ARG A 193 -45.20 -40.16 -6.70
CA ARG A 193 -45.20 -40.36 -8.16
C ARG A 193 -44.79 -41.78 -8.53
N LEU A 194 -43.79 -42.34 -7.88
CA LEU A 194 -43.35 -43.74 -8.02
C LEU A 194 -44.46 -44.74 -7.61
N GLN A 195 -45.16 -44.45 -6.50
CA GLN A 195 -46.20 -45.28 -5.99
C GLN A 195 -47.42 -45.40 -6.95
N LYS A 196 -47.86 -44.25 -7.50
CA LYS A 196 -48.93 -44.21 -8.47
C LYS A 196 -48.58 -44.86 -9.84
N GLN A 197 -47.34 -44.75 -10.26
CA GLN A 197 -46.90 -45.26 -11.53
C GLN A 197 -46.60 -46.74 -11.52
N ILE A 198 -46.18 -47.31 -10.40
CA ILE A 198 -45.67 -48.69 -10.34
C ILE A 198 -46.64 -49.66 -9.67
N THR A 199 -47.24 -49.26 -8.53
CA THR A 199 -47.96 -50.23 -7.69
C THR A 199 -49.38 -50.51 -8.16
N TYR A 200 -50.09 -49.52 -8.66
CA TYR A 200 -51.50 -49.65 -8.99
C TYR A 200 -51.72 -50.46 -10.33
N PRO A 201 -50.95 -50.20 -11.38
CA PRO A 201 -51.07 -50.99 -12.64
C PRO A 201 -50.62 -52.47 -12.46
N LEU A 202 -49.54 -52.70 -11.66
CA LEU A 202 -49.00 -54.02 -11.45
C LEU A 202 -49.94 -54.95 -10.72
N HIS A 203 -50.67 -54.45 -9.72
CA HIS A 203 -51.60 -55.28 -8.92
C HIS A 203 -52.80 -55.71 -9.78
N SER A 204 -53.26 -54.87 -10.69
CA SER A 204 -54.35 -55.23 -11.61
C SER A 204 -53.90 -56.22 -12.70
N LEU A 205 -52.64 -56.04 -13.21
CA LEU A 205 -52.06 -56.95 -14.19
C LEU A 205 -51.59 -58.27 -13.59
N THR A 206 -51.01 -58.29 -12.38
CA THR A 206 -50.51 -59.50 -11.74
C THR A 206 -51.63 -60.48 -11.41
N HIS A 207 -52.82 -59.93 -11.07
CA HIS A 207 -53.96 -60.82 -10.78
C HIS A 207 -54.41 -61.56 -12.07
N ARG A 208 -54.41 -60.92 -13.22
CA ARG A 208 -54.78 -61.52 -14.52
C ARG A 208 -53.67 -62.34 -15.13
N ILE A 209 -52.42 -61.94 -14.96
CA ILE A 209 -51.23 -62.67 -15.40
C ILE A 209 -51.06 -63.96 -14.58
N SER A 210 -51.36 -63.92 -13.27
CA SER A 210 -51.27 -65.10 -12.40
C SER A 210 -52.22 -66.19 -12.80
N GLU A 211 -53.41 -65.82 -13.33
CA GLU A 211 -54.34 -66.79 -13.90
C GLU A 211 -53.85 -67.48 -15.16
N ILE A 212 -53.16 -66.75 -16.05
CA ILE A 212 -52.58 -67.21 -17.29
C ILE A 212 -51.32 -68.04 -17.04
N ILE A 213 -50.52 -67.70 -16.02
CA ILE A 213 -49.28 -68.42 -15.66
C ILE A 213 -49.61 -69.73 -14.94
N GLN A 214 -50.74 -69.82 -14.21
CA GLN A 214 -51.13 -71.07 -13.54
C GLN A 214 -51.64 -72.13 -14.53
N CYS A 215 -52.08 -71.81 -15.74
CA CYS A 215 -52.53 -72.67 -16.77
C CYS A 215 -51.44 -73.20 -17.71
N GLY A 216 -50.24 -72.65 -17.71
CA GLY A 216 -49.06 -73.26 -18.42
C GLY A 216 -49.13 -73.50 -19.89
N GLU A 217 -50.18 -73.10 -20.63
CA GLU A 217 -50.28 -73.23 -22.11
C GLU A 217 -50.52 -71.88 -22.74
N TYR A 218 -49.45 -71.34 -23.35
CA TYR A 218 -49.54 -70.25 -24.33
C TYR A 218 -50.05 -70.80 -25.67
N SER A 219 -51.24 -71.37 -25.69
CA SER A 219 -51.85 -71.75 -27.00
C SER A 219 -52.72 -70.58 -27.49
N SER A 220 -52.53 -70.24 -28.75
CA SER A 220 -53.10 -69.14 -29.50
C SER A 220 -54.62 -69.11 -29.70
N ASN A 221 -55.39 -69.76 -28.76
CA ASN A 221 -56.83 -69.79 -28.89
C ASN A 221 -57.49 -69.85 -27.47
N VAL A 222 -57.50 -68.71 -26.80
CA VAL A 222 -58.26 -68.51 -25.57
C VAL A 222 -59.57 -67.82 -25.99
N ASP A 223 -60.65 -68.62 -26.06
CA ASP A 223 -61.98 -68.15 -26.30
C ASP A 223 -62.48 -67.39 -25.06
N ILE A 224 -62.34 -66.07 -25.02
CA ILE A 224 -62.80 -65.18 -23.94
C ILE A 224 -64.18 -64.69 -24.32
N PRO A 225 -65.22 -64.95 -23.45
CA PRO A 225 -66.57 -64.53 -23.72
C PRO A 225 -66.61 -62.97 -23.84
N ARG A 226 -67.17 -62.47 -24.96
CA ARG A 226 -67.34 -61.08 -25.25
C ARG A 226 -68.20 -60.36 -24.19
N ALA A 227 -67.67 -59.38 -23.58
CA ALA A 227 -68.42 -58.53 -22.66
C ALA A 227 -69.21 -57.45 -23.49
N GLN A 228 -70.29 -56.99 -22.85
CA GLN A 228 -71.16 -56.04 -23.56
C GLN A 228 -70.63 -54.61 -23.62
N LEU A 229 -69.54 -54.31 -23.04
CA LEU A 229 -68.89 -52.98 -23.05
C LEU A 229 -67.79 -52.98 -24.10
N PHE A 230 -67.86 -51.98 -25.01
CA PHE A 230 -66.93 -51.78 -26.15
C PHE A 230 -65.48 -51.66 -25.72
N GLU A 231 -65.24 -50.95 -24.56
CA GLU A 231 -63.90 -50.80 -24.03
C GLU A 231 -63.29 -52.08 -23.53
N ILE A 232 -64.08 -53.02 -23.00
CA ILE A 232 -63.58 -54.31 -22.49
C ILE A 232 -63.31 -55.23 -23.68
N ASN A 233 -64.14 -55.22 -24.75
CA ASN A 233 -63.92 -56.02 -25.95
C ASN A 233 -62.69 -55.52 -26.73
N THR A 234 -62.52 -54.22 -26.79
CA THR A 234 -61.32 -53.60 -27.34
C THR A 234 -60.09 -54.02 -26.50
N LEU A 235 -60.25 -54.13 -25.18
CA LEU A 235 -59.19 -54.57 -24.29
C LEU A 235 -58.87 -56.05 -24.48
N ILE A 236 -59.87 -56.95 -24.71
CA ILE A 236 -59.70 -58.35 -25.02
C ILE A 236 -59.07 -58.54 -26.40
N ASP A 237 -59.58 -57.84 -27.42
CA ASP A 237 -59.03 -57.94 -28.80
C ASP A 237 -57.58 -57.33 -28.82
N ASN A 238 -57.36 -56.27 -28.08
CA ASN A 238 -56.02 -55.71 -27.88
C ASN A 238 -55.17 -56.63 -27.07
N PHE A 239 -55.72 -57.36 -26.07
CA PHE A 239 -54.98 -58.29 -25.24
C PHE A 239 -54.54 -59.54 -26.03
N SER A 240 -55.46 -60.08 -26.89
CA SER A 240 -55.13 -61.21 -27.82
C SER A 240 -54.12 -60.76 -28.88
N THR A 241 -54.27 -59.57 -29.37
CA THR A 241 -53.28 -58.97 -30.28
C THR A 241 -51.98 -58.65 -29.53
N MET A 242 -52.09 -58.24 -28.28
CA MET A 242 -50.97 -57.96 -27.41
C MET A 242 -50.20 -59.24 -27.02
N LEU A 243 -50.91 -60.36 -26.75
CA LEU A 243 -50.28 -61.69 -26.50
C LEU A 243 -49.49 -62.16 -27.73
N ARG A 244 -50.05 -61.95 -28.92
CA ARG A 244 -49.34 -62.29 -30.14
C ARG A 244 -48.18 -61.30 -30.39
N GLN A 245 -48.41 -60.04 -30.22
CA GLN A 245 -47.35 -59.00 -30.23
C GLN A 245 -46.35 -59.23 -29.10
N ILE A 246 -46.76 -59.66 -27.92
CA ILE A 246 -45.83 -59.98 -26.81
C ILE A 246 -44.89 -61.14 -27.22
N TYR A 247 -45.41 -62.17 -27.88
CA TYR A 247 -44.53 -63.24 -28.35
C TYR A 247 -43.56 -62.77 -29.43
N GLU A 248 -44.05 -62.03 -30.41
CA GLU A 248 -43.21 -61.39 -31.42
C GLU A 248 -42.29 -60.29 -30.80
N HIS A 249 -42.84 -59.59 -29.80
CA HIS A 249 -42.05 -58.64 -29.08
C HIS A 249 -41.09 -59.26 -28.07
N GLU A 250 -41.47 -60.44 -27.50
CA GLU A 250 -40.56 -61.10 -26.58
C GLU A 250 -39.31 -61.62 -27.28
N GLN A 251 -39.47 -62.13 -28.53
CA GLN A 251 -38.28 -62.40 -29.35
C GLN A 251 -37.56 -61.12 -29.80
N ALA A 252 -38.31 -60.11 -30.15
CA ALA A 252 -37.69 -58.82 -30.53
C ALA A 252 -37.11 -58.13 -29.29
N LEU A 253 -37.74 -58.21 -28.11
CA LEU A 253 -37.21 -57.70 -26.83
C LEU A 253 -36.00 -58.50 -26.37
N GLN A 254 -35.98 -59.81 -26.54
CA GLN A 254 -34.80 -60.62 -26.22
C GLN A 254 -33.62 -60.20 -27.09
N ASN A 255 -33.88 -60.01 -28.40
CA ASN A 255 -32.87 -59.49 -29.30
C ASN A 255 -32.49 -58.00 -28.99
N TYR A 256 -33.52 -57.20 -28.61
CA TYR A 256 -33.29 -55.79 -28.23
C TYR A 256 -32.63 -55.68 -26.86
N SER A 257 -33.02 -56.59 -25.90
CA SER A 257 -32.37 -56.66 -24.59
C SER A 257 -30.91 -57.05 -24.70
N THR A 258 -30.59 -58.05 -25.54
CA THR A 258 -29.19 -58.44 -25.78
C THR A 258 -28.40 -57.34 -26.52
N ASP A 259 -29.05 -56.62 -27.44
CA ASP A 259 -28.40 -55.48 -28.10
C ASP A 259 -28.27 -54.28 -27.15
N LEU A 260 -29.29 -54.02 -26.35
CA LEU A 260 -29.27 -52.95 -25.33
C LEU A 260 -28.26 -53.26 -24.23
N GLU A 261 -28.21 -54.50 -23.77
CA GLU A 261 -27.18 -54.94 -22.79
C GLU A 261 -25.79 -54.79 -23.38
N ARG A 262 -25.64 -55.12 -24.66
CA ARG A 262 -24.38 -54.88 -25.39
C ARG A 262 -24.07 -53.38 -25.48
N GLN A 263 -25.05 -52.54 -25.90
CA GLN A 263 -24.87 -51.10 -26.01
C GLN A 263 -24.63 -50.44 -24.64
N VAL A 264 -25.37 -50.88 -23.59
CA VAL A 264 -25.15 -50.40 -22.19
C VAL A 264 -23.75 -50.80 -21.74
N LYS A 265 -23.32 -52.02 -21.99
CA LYS A 265 -21.98 -52.51 -21.65
C LYS A 265 -20.90 -51.76 -22.38
N GLU A 266 -21.09 -51.51 -23.70
CA GLU A 266 -20.16 -50.74 -24.53
C GLU A 266 -20.10 -49.25 -24.06
N ARG A 267 -21.27 -48.64 -23.77
CA ARG A 267 -21.33 -47.26 -23.25
C ARG A 267 -20.80 -47.15 -21.83
N THR A 268 -21.11 -48.11 -20.96
CA THR A 268 -20.57 -48.12 -19.60
C THR A 268 -19.06 -48.28 -19.63
N HIS A 269 -18.54 -49.16 -20.48
CA HIS A 269 -17.11 -49.34 -20.68
C HIS A 269 -16.46 -48.06 -21.26
N ALA A 270 -17.08 -47.45 -22.25
CA ALA A 270 -16.60 -46.19 -22.82
C ALA A 270 -16.68 -45.02 -21.79
N LEU A 271 -17.72 -45.01 -20.96
CA LEU A 271 -17.89 -44.03 -19.90
C LEU A 271 -16.84 -44.22 -18.76
N GLU A 272 -16.61 -45.48 -18.36
CA GLU A 272 -15.57 -45.85 -17.40
C GLU A 272 -14.18 -45.50 -17.93
N GLU A 273 -13.92 -45.74 -19.23
CA GLU A 273 -12.67 -45.37 -19.85
C GLU A 273 -12.51 -43.85 -19.95
N SER A 274 -13.59 -43.13 -20.30
CA SER A 274 -13.62 -41.66 -20.30
C SER A 274 -13.44 -41.08 -18.91
N ASN A 275 -14.10 -41.65 -17.88
CA ASN A 275 -13.95 -41.20 -16.50
C ASN A 275 -12.52 -41.43 -15.98
N LYS A 276 -11.94 -42.61 -16.26
CA LYS A 276 -10.53 -42.87 -15.91
C LYS A 276 -9.60 -41.90 -16.60
N LYS A 277 -9.86 -41.55 -17.86
CA LYS A 277 -9.07 -40.57 -18.59
C LYS A 277 -9.24 -39.16 -18.02
N LEU A 278 -10.48 -38.86 -17.62
CA LEU A 278 -10.79 -37.56 -16.96
C LEU A 278 -10.11 -37.45 -15.59
N GLU A 279 -10.20 -38.51 -14.74
CA GLU A 279 -9.51 -38.55 -13.45
C GLU A 279 -7.99 -38.48 -13.63
N PHE A 280 -7.44 -39.14 -14.60
CA PHE A 280 -6.02 -39.04 -14.93
C PHE A 280 -5.65 -37.61 -15.35
N THR A 281 -6.43 -37.01 -16.25
CA THR A 281 -6.19 -35.61 -16.69
C THR A 281 -6.33 -34.61 -15.57
N ILE A 282 -7.32 -34.79 -14.65
CA ILE A 282 -7.47 -33.94 -13.46
C ILE A 282 -6.23 -34.08 -12.56
N THR A 283 -5.76 -35.32 -12.38
CA THR A 283 -4.57 -35.55 -11.53
C THR A 283 -3.32 -34.94 -12.15
N GLU A 284 -3.13 -35.06 -13.47
CA GLU A 284 -2.02 -34.40 -14.18
C GLU A 284 -2.13 -32.88 -14.10
N LEU A 285 -3.35 -32.33 -14.25
CA LEU A 285 -3.59 -30.87 -14.17
C LEU A 285 -3.30 -30.33 -12.77
N ASP A 286 -3.75 -31.06 -11.74
CA ASP A 286 -3.49 -30.71 -10.35
C ASP A 286 -1.98 -30.81 -10.01
N GLN A 287 -1.31 -31.85 -10.52
CA GLN A 287 0.13 -31.97 -10.36
C GLN A 287 0.87 -30.82 -11.07
N ALA A 288 0.56 -30.55 -12.33
CA ALA A 288 1.16 -29.47 -13.09
C ALA A 288 0.90 -28.09 -12.44
N LYS A 289 -0.32 -27.88 -11.93
CA LYS A 289 -0.67 -26.67 -11.17
C LYS A 289 0.18 -26.54 -9.91
N ASN A 290 0.29 -27.62 -9.12
CA ASN A 290 1.07 -27.62 -7.88
C ASN A 290 2.57 -27.42 -8.15
N GLU A 291 3.09 -28.03 -9.22
CA GLU A 291 4.48 -27.80 -9.68
C GLU A 291 4.70 -26.34 -10.10
N ALA A 292 3.77 -25.76 -10.87
CA ALA A 292 3.83 -24.35 -11.29
C ALA A 292 3.77 -23.39 -10.10
N VAL A 293 2.89 -23.65 -9.12
CA VAL A 293 2.78 -22.85 -7.87
C VAL A 293 4.09 -22.95 -7.06
N SER A 294 4.59 -24.20 -6.86
CA SER A 294 5.85 -24.42 -6.15
C SER A 294 7.03 -23.75 -6.84
N ALA A 295 7.11 -23.84 -8.17
CA ALA A 295 8.16 -23.18 -8.94
C ALA A 295 8.09 -21.66 -8.82
N ASN A 296 6.89 -21.08 -8.84
CA ASN A 296 6.69 -19.64 -8.67
C ASN A 296 7.04 -19.16 -7.26
N GLU A 297 6.69 -19.95 -6.25
CA GLU A 297 7.08 -19.65 -4.86
C GLU A 297 8.61 -19.78 -4.65
N ALA A 298 9.23 -20.79 -5.26
CA ALA A 298 10.68 -20.95 -5.23
C ALA A 298 11.39 -19.79 -5.94
N LYS A 299 10.88 -19.35 -7.12
CA LYS A 299 11.36 -18.17 -7.85
C LYS A 299 11.29 -16.92 -6.97
N SER A 300 10.15 -16.69 -6.31
CA SER A 300 9.94 -15.51 -5.46
C SER A 300 10.85 -15.52 -4.23
N ARG A 301 11.00 -16.67 -3.56
CA ARG A 301 11.94 -16.82 -2.42
C ARG A 301 13.39 -16.62 -2.85
N PHE A 302 13.78 -17.19 -3.99
CA PHE A 302 15.12 -17.03 -4.53
C PHE A 302 15.44 -15.56 -4.81
N LEU A 303 14.54 -14.83 -5.48
CA LEU A 303 14.73 -13.40 -5.76
C LEU A 303 14.77 -12.56 -4.48
N ALA A 304 13.94 -12.88 -3.48
CA ALA A 304 13.97 -12.19 -2.19
C ALA A 304 15.31 -12.39 -1.48
N ASN A 305 15.83 -13.61 -1.44
CA ASN A 305 17.12 -13.93 -0.81
C ASN A 305 18.29 -13.26 -1.57
N ILE A 306 18.32 -13.37 -2.90
CA ILE A 306 19.35 -12.71 -3.73
C ILE A 306 19.33 -11.20 -3.51
N SER A 307 18.14 -10.59 -3.42
CA SER A 307 18.06 -9.16 -3.15
C SER A 307 18.69 -8.80 -1.81
N HIS A 308 18.43 -9.58 -0.78
CA HIS A 308 19.02 -9.32 0.53
C HIS A 308 20.55 -9.47 0.49
N GLU A 309 21.03 -10.53 -0.17
CA GLU A 309 22.47 -10.81 -0.27
C GLU A 309 23.25 -9.80 -1.15
N ILE A 310 22.58 -9.20 -2.15
CA ILE A 310 23.19 -8.12 -2.95
C ILE A 310 23.07 -6.77 -2.24
N ARG A 311 21.95 -6.51 -1.53
CA ARG A 311 21.72 -5.24 -0.85
C ARG A 311 22.78 -4.96 0.21
N THR A 312 23.13 -5.94 1.02
CA THR A 312 24.08 -5.80 2.14
C THR A 312 25.45 -5.30 1.66
N PRO A 313 26.16 -5.95 0.70
CA PRO A 313 27.44 -5.43 0.23
C PRO A 313 27.31 -4.10 -0.51
N MET A 314 26.20 -3.86 -1.20
CA MET A 314 25.97 -2.60 -1.90
C MET A 314 25.81 -1.41 -0.96
N ILE A 315 25.17 -1.59 0.21
CA ILE A 315 25.09 -0.57 1.26
C ILE A 315 26.51 -0.20 1.70
N GLY A 316 27.38 -1.20 1.89
CA GLY A 316 28.77 -0.94 2.24
C GLY A 316 29.51 -0.14 1.18
N VAL A 317 29.37 -0.50 -0.10
CA VAL A 317 30.01 0.22 -1.22
C VAL A 317 29.50 1.67 -1.29
N LEU A 318 28.18 1.88 -1.24
CA LEU A 318 27.60 3.24 -1.30
C LEU A 318 28.00 4.08 -0.09
N GLY A 319 27.99 3.50 1.10
CA GLY A 319 28.38 4.24 2.30
C GLY A 319 29.86 4.64 2.28
N MET A 320 30.74 3.76 1.78
CA MET A 320 32.15 4.11 1.64
C MET A 320 32.37 5.17 0.56
N THR A 321 31.62 5.13 -0.54
CA THR A 321 31.68 6.19 -1.57
C THR A 321 31.12 7.51 -1.06
N GLU A 322 30.04 7.52 -0.26
CA GLU A 322 29.51 8.73 0.38
C GLU A 322 30.53 9.35 1.35
N LEU A 323 31.26 8.52 2.10
CA LEU A 323 32.34 8.99 2.95
C LEU A 323 33.48 9.59 2.16
N LEU A 324 33.88 8.98 1.03
CA LEU A 324 34.91 9.50 0.16
C LEU A 324 34.51 10.86 -0.45
N GLN A 325 33.24 11.05 -0.82
CA GLN A 325 32.72 12.33 -1.33
C GLN A 325 32.86 13.49 -0.31
N LYS A 326 32.85 13.20 1.00
CA LYS A 326 33.01 14.21 2.06
C LYS A 326 34.46 14.63 2.27
N HIS A 327 35.42 13.93 1.71
CA HIS A 327 36.84 14.29 1.79
C HIS A 327 37.25 15.13 0.58
N PRO A 328 38.22 16.02 0.72
CA PRO A 328 38.74 16.80 -0.42
C PRO A 328 39.52 15.88 -1.35
N LEU A 329 38.87 15.42 -2.41
CA LEU A 329 39.47 14.60 -3.45
C LEU A 329 39.82 15.45 -4.69
N PRO A 330 40.85 15.08 -5.44
CA PRO A 330 41.10 15.59 -6.78
C PRO A 330 39.85 15.42 -7.67
N VAL A 331 39.64 16.34 -8.63
CA VAL A 331 38.43 16.33 -9.48
C VAL A 331 38.26 14.99 -10.18
N ASP A 332 39.33 14.42 -10.74
CA ASP A 332 39.27 13.12 -11.43
C ASP A 332 38.86 11.96 -10.51
N GLN A 333 39.30 12.00 -9.25
CA GLN A 333 38.92 10.98 -8.26
C GLN A 333 37.49 11.18 -7.78
N MET A 334 37.03 12.43 -7.63
CA MET A 334 35.65 12.74 -7.30
C MET A 334 34.70 12.23 -8.37
N ASP A 335 35.05 12.39 -9.66
CA ASP A 335 34.26 11.85 -10.76
C ASP A 335 34.17 10.32 -10.74
N LEU A 336 35.26 9.65 -10.41
CA LEU A 336 35.25 8.17 -10.23
C LEU A 336 34.37 7.75 -9.07
N VAL A 337 34.47 8.41 -7.91
CA VAL A 337 33.66 8.15 -6.73
C VAL A 337 32.18 8.39 -7.02
N ASN A 338 31.84 9.49 -7.71
CA ASN A 338 30.49 9.78 -8.17
C ASN A 338 29.96 8.70 -9.12
N THR A 339 30.79 8.22 -10.03
CA THR A 339 30.45 7.13 -10.96
C THR A 339 30.14 5.82 -10.23
N ILE A 340 30.95 5.46 -9.23
CA ILE A 340 30.73 4.27 -8.40
C ILE A 340 29.43 4.42 -7.62
N TYR A 341 29.23 5.57 -6.98
CA TYR A 341 28.01 5.86 -6.20
C TYR A 341 26.76 5.74 -7.07
N ASN A 342 26.72 6.42 -8.21
CA ASN A 342 25.59 6.41 -9.13
C ASN A 342 25.32 5.01 -9.70
N SER A 343 26.38 4.24 -9.98
CA SER A 343 26.25 2.86 -10.45
C SER A 343 25.66 1.94 -9.37
N GLY A 344 26.07 2.12 -8.11
CA GLY A 344 25.55 1.40 -6.95
C GLY A 344 24.09 1.73 -6.67
N GLU A 345 23.70 3.01 -6.71
CA GLU A 345 22.30 3.46 -6.57
C GLU A 345 21.42 2.88 -7.69
N THR A 346 21.94 2.87 -8.91
CA THR A 346 21.24 2.27 -10.07
C THR A 346 21.02 0.78 -9.86
N LEU A 347 22.02 0.05 -9.38
CA LEU A 347 21.90 -1.39 -9.11
C LEU A 347 20.87 -1.69 -8.02
N LEU A 348 20.84 -0.91 -6.93
CA LEU A 348 19.84 -1.06 -5.87
C LEU A 348 18.42 -0.77 -6.37
N THR A 349 18.27 0.24 -7.21
CA THR A 349 16.99 0.55 -7.84
C THR A 349 16.51 -0.63 -8.71
N LEU A 350 17.39 -1.16 -9.56
CA LEU A 350 17.12 -2.35 -10.37
C LEU A 350 16.67 -3.54 -9.55
N LEU A 351 17.35 -3.79 -8.45
CA LEU A 351 17.06 -4.90 -7.56
C LEU A 351 15.68 -4.77 -6.90
N ASN A 352 15.35 -3.56 -6.46
CA ASN A 352 14.03 -3.27 -5.89
C ASN A 352 12.92 -3.38 -6.95
N ASP A 353 13.15 -2.90 -8.18
CA ASP A 353 12.25 -3.03 -9.31
C ASP A 353 11.96 -4.50 -9.64
N LEU A 354 12.99 -5.34 -9.66
CA LEU A 354 12.84 -6.78 -9.91
C LEU A 354 12.05 -7.48 -8.80
N LEU A 355 12.27 -7.08 -7.54
CA LEU A 355 11.51 -7.59 -6.41
C LEU A 355 10.04 -7.19 -6.48
N ASP A 356 9.75 -5.92 -6.81
CA ASP A 356 8.38 -5.44 -6.95
C ASP A 356 7.65 -6.23 -8.03
N ILE A 357 8.26 -6.45 -9.20
CA ILE A 357 7.70 -7.30 -10.27
C ILE A 357 7.42 -8.71 -9.74
N SER A 358 8.41 -9.34 -9.07
CA SER A 358 8.24 -10.69 -8.53
C SER A 358 7.11 -10.80 -7.50
N LYS A 359 6.93 -9.80 -6.65
CA LYS A 359 5.84 -9.74 -5.66
C LYS A 359 4.48 -9.58 -6.35
N ILE A 360 4.40 -8.76 -7.39
CA ILE A 360 3.17 -8.55 -8.17
C ILE A 360 2.80 -9.83 -8.92
N GLU A 361 3.75 -10.47 -9.63
CA GLU A 361 3.53 -11.74 -10.34
C GLU A 361 3.07 -12.86 -9.39
N ALA A 362 3.56 -12.87 -8.15
CA ALA A 362 3.14 -13.83 -7.12
C ALA A 362 1.81 -13.47 -6.44
N GLY A 363 1.19 -12.33 -6.75
CA GLY A 363 -0.02 -11.83 -6.09
C GLY A 363 0.18 -11.49 -4.61
N LYS A 364 1.42 -11.20 -4.20
CA LYS A 364 1.80 -10.92 -2.80
C LYS A 364 1.96 -9.44 -2.50
N LEU A 365 1.77 -8.57 -3.48
CA LEU A 365 1.82 -7.13 -3.27
C LEU A 365 0.42 -6.64 -2.93
N GLU A 366 0.23 -6.22 -1.69
CA GLU A 366 -0.99 -5.60 -1.20
C GLU A 366 -0.84 -4.08 -1.23
N LEU A 367 -1.92 -3.37 -1.56
CA LEU A 367 -1.96 -1.91 -1.55
C LEU A 367 -2.23 -1.40 -0.13
N GLU A 368 -1.41 -0.47 0.33
CA GLU A 368 -1.59 0.24 1.60
C GLU A 368 -2.55 1.42 1.41
N LEU A 369 -3.85 1.15 1.42
CA LEU A 369 -4.87 2.18 1.21
C LEU A 369 -5.02 3.05 2.47
N ALA A 370 -4.56 4.30 2.38
CA ALA A 370 -4.64 5.29 3.45
C ALA A 370 -5.17 6.64 2.94
N PRO A 371 -5.74 7.47 3.83
CA PRO A 371 -6.11 8.84 3.49
C PRO A 371 -4.89 9.66 3.08
N CYS A 372 -4.79 10.06 1.82
CA CYS A 372 -3.69 10.86 1.30
C CYS A 372 -4.18 12.05 0.47
N SER A 373 -3.31 13.02 0.26
CA SER A 373 -3.52 14.19 -0.59
C SER A 373 -2.80 13.99 -1.91
N LEU A 374 -3.54 13.89 -3.01
CA LEU A 374 -2.94 13.72 -4.35
C LEU A 374 -1.97 14.86 -4.71
N PRO A 375 -2.27 16.15 -4.46
CA PRO A 375 -1.30 17.23 -4.66
C PRO A 375 0.01 17.03 -3.92
N GLU A 376 -0.05 16.60 -2.65
CA GLU A 376 1.17 16.38 -1.86
C GLU A 376 2.03 15.23 -2.42
N VAL A 377 1.38 14.20 -2.97
CA VAL A 377 2.08 13.11 -3.66
C VAL A 377 2.78 13.62 -4.91
N VAL A 378 2.07 14.42 -5.73
CA VAL A 378 2.65 15.02 -6.96
C VAL A 378 3.78 15.97 -6.60
N ASP A 379 3.56 16.93 -5.70
CA ASP A 379 4.54 17.92 -5.29
C ASP A 379 5.83 17.25 -4.79
N SER A 380 5.69 16.22 -3.94
CA SER A 380 6.83 15.52 -3.37
C SER A 380 7.62 14.69 -4.40
N ALA A 381 6.97 14.16 -5.43
CA ALA A 381 7.65 13.46 -6.51
C ALA A 381 8.39 14.42 -7.42
N VAL A 382 7.76 15.56 -7.76
CA VAL A 382 8.34 16.56 -8.64
C VAL A 382 9.49 17.31 -7.96
N GLU A 383 9.40 17.60 -6.67
CA GLU A 383 10.45 18.29 -5.91
C GLU A 383 11.78 17.52 -5.96
N VAL A 384 11.74 16.21 -5.85
CA VAL A 384 12.93 15.34 -5.97
C VAL A 384 13.56 15.41 -7.36
N MET A 385 12.74 15.59 -8.42
CA MET A 385 13.19 15.55 -9.80
C MET A 385 13.49 16.94 -10.38
N ALA A 386 13.00 18.00 -9.76
CA ALA A 386 13.07 19.37 -10.29
C ALA A 386 14.52 19.84 -10.50
N GLU A 387 15.42 19.58 -9.56
CA GLU A 387 16.82 19.96 -9.66
C GLU A 387 17.49 19.26 -10.86
N SER A 388 17.20 17.98 -11.06
CA SER A 388 17.71 17.23 -12.22
C SER A 388 17.16 17.74 -13.54
N ALA A 389 15.91 18.19 -13.60
CA ALA A 389 15.35 18.82 -14.78
C ALA A 389 16.01 20.18 -15.07
N PHE A 390 16.12 21.05 -14.07
CA PHE A 390 16.71 22.39 -14.22
C PHE A 390 18.21 22.35 -14.54
N SER A 391 18.97 21.40 -13.97
CA SER A 391 20.40 21.21 -14.30
C SER A 391 20.59 20.81 -15.76
N LYS A 392 19.62 20.13 -16.39
CA LYS A 392 19.58 19.85 -17.83
C LYS A 392 19.02 21.00 -18.67
N GLY A 393 18.59 22.11 -18.06
CA GLY A 393 17.94 23.21 -18.76
C GLY A 393 16.52 22.95 -19.21
N LEU A 394 15.84 21.94 -18.61
CA LEU A 394 14.45 21.61 -18.88
C LEU A 394 13.54 22.43 -17.97
N ASP A 395 12.42 22.90 -18.50
CA ASP A 395 11.37 23.51 -17.69
C ASP A 395 10.37 22.45 -17.23
N ILE A 396 10.01 22.47 -15.94
CA ILE A 396 9.04 21.53 -15.37
C ILE A 396 7.86 22.29 -14.80
N THR A 397 6.65 21.89 -15.21
CA THR A 397 5.40 22.53 -14.81
C THR A 397 4.44 21.53 -14.21
N VAL A 398 3.76 21.95 -13.14
CA VAL A 398 2.72 21.15 -12.48
C VAL A 398 1.39 21.91 -12.53
N ALA A 399 0.34 21.26 -13.03
CA ALA A 399 -1.02 21.79 -13.05
C ALA A 399 -1.94 20.83 -12.30
N ILE A 400 -2.58 21.29 -11.25
CA ILE A 400 -3.49 20.50 -10.41
C ILE A 400 -4.87 21.15 -10.39
N ASP A 401 -5.88 20.38 -10.77
CA ASP A 401 -7.26 20.83 -10.80
C ASP A 401 -7.75 21.16 -9.38
N PRO A 402 -8.22 22.39 -9.10
CA PRO A 402 -8.66 22.81 -7.77
C PRO A 402 -9.92 22.11 -7.27
N PHE A 403 -10.65 21.43 -8.13
CA PHE A 403 -11.87 20.70 -7.78
C PHE A 403 -11.62 19.27 -7.30
N ILE A 404 -10.37 18.79 -7.30
CA ILE A 404 -9.98 17.50 -6.74
C ILE A 404 -10.25 17.49 -5.22
N PRO A 405 -10.78 16.40 -4.65
CA PRO A 405 -11.00 16.27 -3.22
C PRO A 405 -9.69 16.40 -2.41
N GLN A 406 -9.78 17.02 -1.24
CA GLN A 406 -8.62 17.28 -0.38
C GLN A 406 -7.90 16.00 0.05
N LYS A 407 -8.65 14.95 0.35
CA LYS A 407 -8.12 13.64 0.74
C LYS A 407 -8.89 12.53 0.06
N VAL A 408 -8.15 11.61 -0.50
CA VAL A 408 -8.66 10.37 -1.10
C VAL A 408 -8.02 9.17 -0.41
N VAL A 409 -8.66 8.00 -0.54
CA VAL A 409 -8.11 6.74 -0.05
C VAL A 409 -7.27 6.12 -1.15
N ALA A 410 -5.95 6.12 -0.99
CA ALA A 410 -5.02 5.59 -1.99
C ALA A 410 -3.69 5.19 -1.35
N ASP A 411 -2.89 4.41 -2.08
CA ASP A 411 -1.51 4.13 -1.72
C ASP A 411 -0.58 5.24 -2.25
N ALA A 412 -0.22 6.15 -1.35
CA ALA A 412 0.62 7.30 -1.68
C ALA A 412 2.04 6.90 -2.14
N ALA A 413 2.59 5.79 -1.61
CA ALA A 413 3.92 5.33 -1.97
C ALA A 413 3.95 4.78 -3.40
N ARG A 414 2.96 4.00 -3.79
CA ARG A 414 2.84 3.47 -5.16
C ARG A 414 2.51 4.55 -6.19
N LEU A 415 1.65 5.50 -5.84
CA LEU A 415 1.39 6.68 -6.67
C LEU A 415 2.67 7.50 -6.90
N ARG A 416 3.45 7.72 -5.84
CA ARG A 416 4.75 8.39 -5.94
C ARG A 416 5.72 7.61 -6.82
N GLN A 417 5.78 6.29 -6.70
CA GLN A 417 6.62 5.41 -7.52
C GLN A 417 6.28 5.54 -9.02
N ILE A 418 5.00 5.52 -9.35
CA ILE A 418 4.50 5.74 -10.72
C ILE A 418 4.98 7.10 -11.25
N LEU A 419 4.77 8.16 -10.47
CA LEU A 419 5.16 9.52 -10.84
C LEU A 419 6.67 9.65 -11.05
N LEU A 420 7.49 9.17 -10.12
CA LEU A 420 8.94 9.21 -10.21
C LEU A 420 9.43 8.49 -11.48
N ASN A 421 8.88 7.32 -11.79
CA ASN A 421 9.24 6.58 -13.00
C ASN A 421 8.85 7.33 -14.28
N LEU A 422 7.66 7.94 -14.33
CA LEU A 422 7.23 8.72 -15.50
C LEU A 422 8.06 10.00 -15.68
N VAL A 423 8.26 10.77 -14.61
CA VAL A 423 9.00 12.04 -14.65
C VAL A 423 10.47 11.80 -14.92
N SER A 424 11.08 10.79 -14.34
CA SER A 424 12.47 10.39 -14.62
C SER A 424 12.65 10.02 -16.10
N ASN A 425 11.72 9.26 -16.68
CA ASN A 425 11.75 8.96 -18.11
C ASN A 425 11.59 10.23 -18.97
N ALA A 426 10.68 11.13 -18.61
CA ALA A 426 10.52 12.40 -19.30
C ALA A 426 11.82 13.23 -19.28
N ILE A 427 12.47 13.36 -18.11
CA ILE A 427 13.76 14.07 -17.98
C ILE A 427 14.87 13.38 -18.78
N LYS A 428 14.86 12.05 -18.79
CA LYS A 428 15.87 11.25 -19.49
C LYS A 428 15.81 11.45 -21.01
N PHE A 429 14.62 11.42 -21.60
CA PHE A 429 14.40 11.42 -23.03
C PHE A 429 14.11 12.82 -23.62
N THR A 430 14.08 13.85 -22.80
CA THR A 430 13.99 15.24 -23.25
C THR A 430 15.34 15.91 -23.14
N HIS A 431 15.81 16.49 -24.25
CA HIS A 431 17.08 17.25 -24.31
C HIS A 431 16.86 18.71 -24.05
N TYR A 432 15.85 19.29 -24.66
CA TYR A 432 15.45 20.68 -24.58
C TYR A 432 13.93 20.75 -24.57
N GLY A 433 13.37 21.68 -23.84
CA GLY A 433 11.93 21.92 -23.80
C GLY A 433 11.33 21.78 -22.44
N THR A 434 10.12 21.24 -22.38
CA THR A 434 9.31 21.23 -21.16
C THR A 434 8.84 19.82 -20.78
N ILE A 435 8.61 19.66 -19.49
CA ILE A 435 7.94 18.51 -18.90
C ILE A 435 6.73 19.02 -18.12
N ASP A 436 5.55 18.60 -18.52
CA ASP A 436 4.31 19.07 -17.94
C ASP A 436 3.59 17.91 -17.23
N ILE A 437 3.30 18.10 -15.95
CA ILE A 437 2.54 17.18 -15.13
C ILE A 437 1.15 17.78 -14.91
N ASP A 438 0.11 17.09 -15.34
CA ASP A 438 -1.28 17.52 -15.23
C ASP A 438 -2.09 16.53 -14.44
N LEU A 439 -2.71 16.99 -13.37
CA LEU A 439 -3.66 16.22 -12.58
C LEU A 439 -5.03 16.87 -12.70
N SER A 440 -5.90 16.28 -13.50
CA SER A 440 -7.23 16.81 -13.83
C SER A 440 -8.35 15.92 -13.29
N LEU A 441 -9.41 16.55 -12.81
CA LEU A 441 -10.62 15.87 -12.38
C LEU A 441 -11.49 15.53 -13.60
N ILE A 442 -11.85 14.25 -13.76
CA ILE A 442 -12.76 13.80 -14.82
C ILE A 442 -14.19 13.80 -14.29
N GLU A 443 -14.39 13.22 -13.11
CA GLU A 443 -15.69 13.02 -12.52
C GLU A 443 -15.58 13.06 -11.00
N ASN A 444 -16.56 13.63 -10.34
CA ASN A 444 -16.65 13.68 -8.89
C ASN A 444 -18.07 13.30 -8.46
N THR A 445 -18.18 12.24 -7.67
CA THR A 445 -19.43 11.74 -7.09
C THR A 445 -19.41 11.92 -5.58
N ASP A 446 -20.49 11.60 -4.89
CA ASP A 446 -20.56 11.74 -3.42
C ASP A 446 -19.58 10.79 -2.67
N THR A 447 -19.18 9.68 -3.30
CA THR A 447 -18.36 8.64 -2.66
C THR A 447 -16.98 8.49 -3.27
N SER A 448 -16.79 8.87 -4.54
CA SER A 448 -15.55 8.66 -5.28
C SER A 448 -15.28 9.79 -6.27
N CYS A 449 -14.01 9.95 -6.64
CA CYS A 449 -13.60 10.81 -7.72
C CYS A 449 -12.77 10.03 -8.74
N ARG A 450 -12.89 10.41 -10.01
CA ARG A 450 -12.06 9.91 -11.10
C ARG A 450 -11.13 11.03 -11.56
N VAL A 451 -9.84 10.78 -11.50
CA VAL A 451 -8.83 11.75 -11.89
C VAL A 451 -7.98 11.19 -13.03
N ARG A 452 -7.44 12.11 -13.83
CA ARG A 452 -6.46 11.81 -14.87
C ARG A 452 -5.14 12.44 -14.51
N LEU A 453 -4.12 11.62 -14.43
CA LEU A 453 -2.72 12.03 -14.31
C LEU A 453 -2.08 11.95 -15.69
N GLU A 454 -1.55 13.05 -16.18
CA GLU A 454 -0.78 13.09 -17.42
C GLU A 454 0.62 13.61 -17.16
N VAL A 455 1.61 12.93 -17.73
CA VAL A 455 2.99 13.41 -17.80
C VAL A 455 3.32 13.58 -19.28
N ARG A 456 3.57 14.82 -19.69
CA ARG A 456 3.88 15.19 -21.06
C ARG A 456 5.32 15.64 -21.15
N ASP A 457 6.04 15.16 -22.12
CA ASP A 457 7.37 15.62 -22.48
C ASP A 457 7.41 16.15 -23.91
N THR A 458 8.41 16.96 -24.20
CA THR A 458 8.71 17.45 -25.53
C THR A 458 9.96 16.76 -26.12
N GLY A 459 10.22 15.53 -25.68
CA GLY A 459 11.39 14.75 -26.05
C GLY A 459 11.33 14.10 -27.43
N ILE A 460 12.10 13.04 -27.58
CA ILE A 460 12.24 12.30 -28.86
C ILE A 460 10.96 11.59 -29.31
N GLY A 461 9.98 11.40 -28.42
CA GLY A 461 8.76 10.64 -28.70
C GLY A 461 8.99 9.14 -28.79
N ILE A 462 7.89 8.40 -29.02
CA ILE A 462 7.89 6.93 -29.16
C ILE A 462 7.30 6.57 -30.53
N LYS A 463 8.00 5.73 -31.27
CA LYS A 463 7.53 5.23 -32.56
C LYS A 463 6.21 4.46 -32.41
N PRO A 464 5.26 4.60 -33.34
CA PRO A 464 3.96 3.94 -33.23
C PRO A 464 4.03 2.42 -32.98
N GLU A 465 4.98 1.75 -33.62
CA GLU A 465 5.16 0.29 -33.53
C GLU A 465 5.64 -0.13 -32.12
N MET A 466 6.28 0.76 -31.40
CA MET A 466 6.84 0.46 -30.08
C MET A 466 5.86 0.74 -28.94
N LYS A 467 4.76 1.48 -29.20
CA LYS A 467 3.86 1.93 -28.10
C LYS A 467 3.23 0.80 -27.31
N GLU A 468 3.00 -0.35 -27.91
CA GLU A 468 2.46 -1.53 -27.24
C GLU A 468 3.55 -2.30 -26.47
N HIS A 469 4.77 -2.34 -27.03
CA HIS A 469 5.88 -3.14 -26.51
C HIS A 469 6.69 -2.45 -25.40
N ILE A 470 6.61 -1.12 -25.25
CA ILE A 470 7.37 -0.40 -24.20
C ILE A 470 7.02 -0.79 -22.75
N PHE A 471 5.89 -1.46 -22.57
CA PHE A 471 5.44 -1.98 -21.27
C PHE A 471 5.89 -3.42 -20.98
N GLU A 472 6.53 -4.09 -21.95
CA GLU A 472 7.10 -5.42 -21.75
C GLU A 472 8.43 -5.31 -20.98
N ALA A 473 8.65 -6.24 -20.06
CA ALA A 473 9.85 -6.23 -19.23
C ALA A 473 11.13 -6.35 -20.09
N PHE A 474 12.15 -5.59 -19.75
CA PHE A 474 13.44 -5.52 -20.42
C PHE A 474 13.40 -5.02 -21.88
N THR A 475 12.26 -4.48 -22.33
CA THR A 475 12.14 -3.92 -23.68
C THR A 475 12.68 -2.49 -23.73
N GLN A 476 13.52 -2.24 -24.74
CA GLN A 476 14.10 -0.91 -25.01
C GLN A 476 13.92 -0.57 -26.51
N ALA A 477 13.59 0.69 -26.78
CA ALA A 477 13.16 1.13 -28.11
C ALA A 477 14.23 1.01 -29.21
N ASP A 478 15.55 1.10 -28.87
CA ASP A 478 16.67 0.95 -29.83
C ASP A 478 17.96 0.59 -29.09
N SER A 479 18.76 -0.32 -29.66
CA SER A 479 20.09 -0.73 -29.13
C SER A 479 21.14 0.40 -29.21
N SER A 480 20.90 1.43 -29.99
CA SER A 480 21.74 2.63 -30.08
C SER A 480 21.50 3.64 -28.96
N THR A 481 20.26 3.76 -28.50
CA THR A 481 19.87 4.63 -27.38
C THR A 481 20.29 4.05 -26.03
N SER A 482 20.45 2.74 -25.92
CA SER A 482 20.89 2.05 -24.69
C SER A 482 22.29 2.45 -24.23
N ARG A 483 23.20 2.73 -25.16
CA ARG A 483 24.59 3.17 -24.88
C ARG A 483 24.66 4.61 -24.41
N GLN A 484 23.68 5.44 -24.77
CA GLN A 484 23.70 6.88 -24.48
C GLN A 484 22.89 7.25 -23.24
N TYR A 485 21.81 6.48 -22.92
CA TYR A 485 20.85 6.88 -21.89
C TYR A 485 20.63 5.86 -20.78
N GLY A 486 21.20 4.66 -20.84
CA GLY A 486 21.09 3.61 -19.81
C GLY A 486 19.67 3.43 -19.25
N GLY A 487 19.26 2.25 -18.93
CA GLY A 487 17.94 2.03 -18.30
C GLY A 487 17.66 0.55 -18.19
N THR A 488 16.82 0.18 -17.26
CA THR A 488 16.53 -1.21 -16.91
C THR A 488 15.50 -1.84 -17.84
N GLY A 489 14.64 -1.03 -18.47
CA GLY A 489 13.47 -1.50 -19.17
C GLY A 489 12.36 -2.05 -18.25
N LEU A 490 12.48 -1.86 -16.93
CA LEU A 490 11.53 -2.36 -15.95
C LEU A 490 10.53 -1.29 -15.48
N GLY A 491 10.91 -0.03 -15.49
CA GLY A 491 10.09 1.05 -14.93
C GLY A 491 8.68 1.16 -15.53
N LEU A 492 8.55 1.04 -16.87
CA LEU A 492 7.24 1.09 -17.53
C LEU A 492 6.42 -0.19 -17.27
N THR A 493 7.06 -1.34 -17.18
CA THR A 493 6.42 -2.59 -16.79
C THR A 493 5.83 -2.49 -15.37
N ILE A 494 6.59 -1.93 -14.42
CA ILE A 494 6.14 -1.70 -13.04
C ILE A 494 4.94 -0.75 -13.03
N ILE A 495 5.00 0.35 -13.80
CA ILE A 495 3.86 1.27 -13.92
C ILE A 495 2.61 0.55 -14.39
N LYS A 496 2.72 -0.26 -15.45
CA LYS A 496 1.59 -1.03 -15.96
C LYS A 496 1.01 -1.97 -14.91
N GLN A 497 1.84 -2.75 -14.23
CA GLN A 497 1.43 -3.69 -13.20
C GLN A 497 0.82 -2.99 -11.98
N LEU A 498 1.40 -1.88 -11.52
CA LEU A 498 0.83 -1.09 -10.43
C LEU A 498 -0.51 -0.47 -10.82
N CYS A 499 -0.65 0.02 -12.06
CA CYS A 499 -1.92 0.50 -12.57
C CYS A 499 -2.98 -0.60 -12.62
N GLU A 500 -2.62 -1.80 -13.08
CA GLU A 500 -3.52 -2.96 -13.11
C GLU A 500 -3.96 -3.36 -11.69
N LEU A 501 -3.03 -3.36 -10.72
CA LEU A 501 -3.32 -3.63 -9.31
C LEU A 501 -4.25 -2.56 -8.69
N MET A 502 -4.15 -1.31 -9.16
CA MET A 502 -5.02 -0.19 -8.76
C MET A 502 -6.27 -0.05 -9.66
N GLU A 503 -6.63 -1.09 -10.40
CA GLU A 503 -7.79 -1.12 -11.33
C GLU A 503 -7.76 0.02 -12.37
N SER A 504 -6.58 0.45 -12.75
CA SER A 504 -6.33 1.58 -13.64
C SER A 504 -5.59 1.14 -14.91
N LYS A 505 -5.55 2.00 -15.92
CA LYS A 505 -4.83 1.71 -17.16
C LYS A 505 -3.94 2.88 -17.56
N VAL A 506 -2.69 2.58 -17.84
CA VAL A 506 -1.77 3.54 -18.44
C VAL A 506 -1.95 3.54 -19.97
N ARG A 507 -1.97 4.72 -20.55
CA ARG A 507 -2.00 4.95 -22.00
C ARG A 507 -0.83 5.81 -22.41
N VAL A 508 -0.35 5.61 -23.64
CA VAL A 508 0.71 6.42 -24.23
C VAL A 508 0.26 6.98 -25.56
N THR A 509 0.43 8.29 -25.72
CA THR A 509 0.12 9.02 -26.96
C THR A 509 1.30 9.92 -27.34
N SER A 510 1.35 10.34 -28.60
CA SER A 510 2.36 11.31 -29.05
C SER A 510 1.96 12.71 -28.63
N ASN A 511 2.92 13.50 -28.23
CA ASN A 511 2.80 14.93 -28.01
C ASN A 511 3.23 15.65 -29.30
N GLU A 512 2.37 16.48 -29.87
CA GLU A 512 2.70 17.21 -31.11
C GLU A 512 3.36 18.54 -30.80
N PRO A 513 4.41 18.94 -31.55
CA PRO A 513 5.00 18.28 -32.73
C PRO A 513 5.99 17.16 -32.41
N HIS A 514 6.53 17.09 -31.20
CA HIS A 514 7.46 16.08 -30.71
C HIS A 514 7.23 15.79 -29.23
N GLY A 515 7.42 14.53 -28.81
CA GLY A 515 7.36 14.13 -27.42
C GLY A 515 6.35 13.02 -27.15
N THR A 516 6.14 12.75 -25.87
CA THR A 516 5.25 11.68 -25.38
C THR A 516 4.29 12.22 -24.34
N ILE A 517 3.10 11.63 -24.28
CA ILE A 517 2.11 11.84 -23.22
C ILE A 517 1.80 10.48 -22.63
N PHE A 518 2.12 10.28 -21.37
CA PHE A 518 1.63 9.17 -20.56
C PHE A 518 0.40 9.64 -19.78
N SER A 519 -0.69 8.90 -19.87
CA SER A 519 -1.97 9.22 -19.24
C SER A 519 -2.47 8.03 -18.43
N ILE A 520 -2.84 8.26 -17.17
CA ILE A 520 -3.41 7.25 -16.27
C ILE A 520 -4.72 7.81 -15.72
N GLU A 521 -5.79 7.07 -15.90
CA GLU A 521 -7.10 7.37 -15.31
C GLU A 521 -7.30 6.47 -14.09
N MET A 522 -7.48 7.09 -12.92
CA MET A 522 -7.59 6.42 -11.64
C MET A 522 -8.88 6.83 -10.93
N GLN A 523 -9.50 5.89 -10.26
CA GLN A 523 -10.67 6.13 -9.42
C GLN A 523 -10.29 5.95 -7.96
N PHE A 524 -10.66 6.92 -7.12
CA PHE A 524 -10.38 6.90 -5.69
C PHE A 524 -11.66 7.14 -4.89
N ASN A 525 -11.77 6.47 -3.77
CA ASN A 525 -12.82 6.76 -2.80
C ASN A 525 -12.45 7.99 -1.96
N HIS A 526 -13.44 8.77 -1.56
CA HIS A 526 -13.21 9.89 -0.66
C HIS A 526 -12.82 9.38 0.73
N ALA A 527 -11.79 9.97 1.33
CA ALA A 527 -11.38 9.63 2.70
C ALA A 527 -12.33 10.23 3.75
N VAL A 528 -12.89 11.39 3.45
CA VAL A 528 -13.88 12.12 4.26
C VAL A 528 -14.76 12.87 3.27
N GLN A 529 -16.05 13.07 3.54
CA GLN A 529 -16.86 14.05 2.80
C GLN A 529 -16.20 15.42 2.94
N GLY A 530 -15.31 15.76 2.01
CA GLY A 530 -14.36 16.85 2.13
C GLY A 530 -14.53 17.91 1.07
N LYS A 531 -14.17 19.12 1.44
CA LYS A 531 -14.06 20.28 0.56
C LYS A 531 -13.09 19.99 -0.59
N ALA A 532 -13.32 20.52 -1.76
CA ALA A 532 -12.36 20.53 -2.86
C ALA A 532 -11.09 21.30 -2.42
N ILE A 533 -9.92 20.93 -2.98
CA ILE A 533 -8.63 21.56 -2.65
C ILE A 533 -8.67 23.06 -2.88
N GLY A 534 -9.34 23.52 -3.91
CA GLY A 534 -9.50 24.96 -4.21
C GLY A 534 -10.17 25.75 -3.08
N VAL A 535 -11.04 25.12 -2.28
CA VAL A 535 -11.64 25.76 -1.10
C VAL A 535 -10.60 26.00 -0.01
N GLN A 536 -9.68 25.04 0.19
CA GLN A 536 -8.57 25.20 1.12
C GLN A 536 -7.61 26.31 0.67
N TRP A 537 -7.33 26.39 -0.63
CA TRP A 537 -6.52 27.48 -1.18
C TRP A 537 -7.19 28.82 -0.91
N CYS A 538 -8.51 28.94 -1.09
CA CYS A 538 -9.26 30.15 -0.78
C CYS A 538 -9.20 30.54 0.70
N GLU A 539 -9.22 29.59 1.62
CA GLU A 539 -9.16 29.86 3.06
C GLU A 539 -7.77 30.35 3.51
N GLN A 540 -6.73 29.92 2.83
CA GLN A 540 -5.33 30.24 3.15
C GLN A 540 -4.80 31.50 2.40
N ASP A 541 -5.49 31.93 1.35
CA ASP A 541 -4.95 32.85 0.35
C ASP A 541 -5.39 34.32 0.50
N ASN A 542 -5.26 34.86 1.70
CA ASN A 542 -5.53 36.30 1.90
C ASN A 542 -4.61 37.26 1.11
N ALA A 543 -3.39 36.83 0.79
CA ALA A 543 -2.43 37.66 0.06
C ALA A 543 -2.78 37.83 -1.43
N ILE A 544 -3.43 36.82 -2.05
CA ILE A 544 -3.81 36.82 -3.46
C ILE A 544 -5.16 37.48 -3.70
N ARG A 545 -6.08 37.43 -2.72
CA ARG A 545 -7.42 38.03 -2.82
C ARG A 545 -7.43 39.55 -3.15
N ARG A 546 -6.31 40.23 -2.99
CA ARG A 546 -6.16 41.62 -3.39
C ARG A 546 -6.11 41.83 -4.91
N PHE A 547 -5.92 40.76 -5.69
CA PHE A 547 -5.90 40.84 -7.15
C PHE A 547 -7.28 40.46 -7.70
N THR A 548 -7.79 41.24 -8.64
CA THR A 548 -9.07 40.99 -9.29
C THR A 548 -8.90 40.42 -10.68
N THR A 549 -7.81 40.81 -11.35
CA THR A 549 -7.52 40.39 -12.73
C THR A 549 -6.04 40.07 -12.85
N ALA A 550 -5.74 38.94 -13.51
CA ALA A 550 -4.40 38.49 -13.76
C ALA A 550 -4.10 38.38 -15.26
N CYS A 551 -2.91 38.80 -15.66
CA CYS A 551 -2.41 38.58 -16.98
C CYS A 551 -1.21 37.61 -16.91
N ILE A 552 -1.27 36.53 -17.70
CA ILE A 552 -0.21 35.55 -17.77
C ILE A 552 0.47 35.66 -19.12
N VAL A 553 1.79 35.84 -19.09
CA VAL A 553 2.63 35.82 -20.30
C VAL A 553 3.56 34.61 -20.20
N SER A 554 3.31 33.61 -21.02
CA SER A 554 4.09 32.37 -21.04
C SER A 554 4.02 31.73 -22.41
N PRO A 555 5.15 31.32 -23.01
CA PRO A 555 5.13 30.54 -24.23
C PRO A 555 4.56 29.12 -24.03
N GLY A 556 4.55 28.63 -22.78
CA GLY A 556 4.06 27.33 -22.40
C GLY A 556 2.58 27.33 -21.99
N LYS A 557 1.76 26.50 -22.66
CA LYS A 557 0.34 26.33 -22.28
C LYS A 557 0.15 25.75 -20.89
N ALA A 558 1.08 24.94 -20.42
CA ALA A 558 1.01 24.26 -19.14
C ALA A 558 1.10 25.22 -17.94
N LEU A 559 2.05 26.15 -17.96
CA LEU A 559 2.16 27.15 -16.90
C LEU A 559 0.93 28.04 -16.84
N ALA A 560 0.41 28.46 -18.02
CA ALA A 560 -0.82 29.22 -18.09
C ALA A 560 -2.02 28.45 -17.53
N LYS A 561 -2.10 27.13 -17.76
CA LYS A 561 -3.12 26.24 -17.20
C LYS A 561 -2.97 26.12 -15.67
N ALA A 562 -1.75 25.91 -15.18
CA ALA A 562 -1.46 25.80 -13.76
C ALA A 562 -1.89 27.06 -12.99
N LEU A 563 -1.51 28.24 -13.49
CA LEU A 563 -1.93 29.51 -12.90
C LEU A 563 -3.45 29.74 -12.97
N LYS A 564 -4.10 29.36 -14.08
CA LYS A 564 -5.56 29.40 -14.17
C LYS A 564 -6.23 28.54 -13.09
N TYR A 565 -5.71 27.37 -12.84
CA TYR A 565 -6.19 26.49 -11.77
C TYR A 565 -6.06 27.11 -10.39
N HIS A 566 -4.94 27.79 -10.12
CA HIS A 566 -4.75 28.52 -8.85
C HIS A 566 -5.66 29.74 -8.71
N PHE A 567 -5.97 30.44 -9.80
CA PHE A 567 -6.79 31.64 -9.77
C PHE A 567 -8.30 31.36 -9.84
N SER A 568 -8.69 30.24 -10.44
CA SER A 568 -10.11 29.88 -10.63
C SER A 568 -10.93 29.85 -9.32
N PRO A 569 -10.46 29.28 -8.21
CA PRO A 569 -11.23 29.29 -6.96
C PRO A 569 -11.33 30.67 -6.30
N LEU A 570 -10.48 31.61 -6.71
CA LEU A 570 -10.38 32.96 -6.15
C LEU A 570 -11.18 33.99 -6.95
N ASP A 571 -11.87 33.53 -8.00
CA ASP A 571 -12.65 34.38 -8.93
C ASP A 571 -11.81 35.49 -9.60
N ILE A 572 -10.53 35.22 -9.84
CA ILE A 572 -9.63 36.14 -10.50
C ILE A 572 -9.74 35.97 -12.01
N GLY A 573 -10.14 37.04 -12.72
CA GLY A 573 -10.20 37.05 -14.19
C GLY A 573 -8.82 36.86 -14.81
N VAL A 574 -8.64 35.88 -15.73
CA VAL A 574 -7.33 35.55 -16.30
C VAL A 574 -7.29 35.78 -17.80
N LYS A 575 -6.36 36.64 -18.25
CA LYS A 575 -5.99 36.79 -19.67
C LYS A 575 -4.60 36.16 -19.91
N THR A 576 -4.43 35.40 -20.99
CA THR A 576 -3.17 34.69 -21.30
C THR A 576 -2.62 35.14 -22.64
N PHE A 577 -1.30 35.35 -22.71
CA PHE A 577 -0.55 35.68 -23.93
C PHE A 577 0.60 34.69 -24.09
N ASP A 578 0.77 34.21 -25.32
CA ASP A 578 1.80 33.21 -25.68
C ASP A 578 3.11 33.87 -26.19
N THR A 579 3.07 35.16 -26.59
CA THR A 579 4.24 35.88 -27.05
C THR A 579 4.33 37.28 -26.42
N VAL A 580 5.53 37.84 -26.42
CA VAL A 580 5.83 39.19 -25.93
C VAL A 580 5.03 40.24 -26.69
N GLU A 581 4.95 40.11 -28.03
CA GLU A 581 4.27 41.05 -28.91
C GLU A 581 2.78 41.09 -28.65
N LYS A 582 2.17 39.90 -28.49
CA LYS A 582 0.75 39.79 -28.12
C LYS A 582 0.46 40.35 -26.74
N ALA A 583 1.35 40.12 -25.79
CA ALA A 583 1.24 40.70 -24.45
C ALA A 583 1.29 42.22 -24.48
N LYS A 584 2.28 42.82 -25.15
CA LYS A 584 2.41 44.25 -25.26
C LYS A 584 1.21 44.89 -25.98
N SER A 585 0.82 44.35 -27.13
CA SER A 585 -0.34 44.87 -27.91
C SER A 585 -1.66 44.64 -27.12
N GLY A 586 -1.82 43.45 -26.50
CA GLY A 586 -2.97 43.13 -25.71
C GLY A 586 -3.12 44.02 -24.49
N ILE A 587 -2.07 44.22 -23.72
CA ILE A 587 -2.09 45.12 -22.55
C ILE A 587 -2.34 46.55 -22.98
N SER A 588 -1.71 46.99 -24.09
CA SER A 588 -1.93 48.35 -24.63
C SER A 588 -3.35 48.58 -25.14
N SER A 589 -4.12 47.56 -25.45
CA SER A 589 -5.48 47.69 -25.96
C SER A 589 -6.58 47.61 -24.89
N LEU A 590 -6.20 47.35 -23.59
CA LEU A 590 -7.16 47.22 -22.50
C LEU A 590 -7.82 48.58 -22.16
N SER A 591 -9.09 48.51 -21.76
CA SER A 591 -9.78 49.68 -21.16
C SER A 591 -9.34 49.80 -19.70
N ALA A 592 -9.55 50.97 -19.08
CA ALA A 592 -9.22 51.22 -17.69
C ALA A 592 -9.89 50.22 -16.72
N GLU A 593 -11.09 49.77 -17.01
CA GLU A 593 -11.82 48.77 -16.22
C GLU A 593 -11.29 47.34 -16.32
N GLU A 594 -10.50 47.03 -17.36
CA GLU A 594 -9.96 45.70 -17.66
C GLU A 594 -8.47 45.55 -17.29
N LEU A 595 -7.91 46.53 -16.64
CA LEU A 595 -6.48 46.55 -16.31
C LEU A 595 -6.11 45.39 -15.37
N PRO A 596 -5.03 44.64 -15.66
CA PRO A 596 -4.60 43.58 -14.77
C PRO A 596 -3.98 44.16 -13.50
N THR A 597 -4.41 43.63 -12.37
CA THR A 597 -3.83 43.94 -11.07
C THR A 597 -2.60 43.08 -10.75
N LEU A 598 -2.44 41.95 -11.45
CA LEU A 598 -1.29 41.06 -11.38
C LEU A 598 -0.84 40.67 -12.79
N ILE A 599 0.46 40.70 -13.04
CA ILE A 599 1.06 40.22 -14.28
C ILE A 599 2.10 39.16 -13.96
N CYS A 600 1.86 37.95 -14.43
CA CYS A 600 2.76 36.79 -14.24
C CYS A 600 3.59 36.60 -15.51
N LEU A 601 4.90 36.76 -15.40
CA LEU A 601 5.86 36.60 -16.49
C LEU A 601 6.64 35.30 -16.30
N ASP A 602 6.65 34.46 -17.30
CA ASP A 602 7.45 33.24 -17.33
C ASP A 602 8.91 33.56 -17.69
N SER A 603 9.88 33.02 -16.96
CA SER A 603 11.31 33.16 -17.28
C SER A 603 11.71 32.51 -18.61
N ALA A 604 10.90 31.59 -19.13
CA ALA A 604 11.09 30.95 -20.43
C ALA A 604 10.76 31.89 -21.65
N ILE A 605 10.29 33.08 -21.38
CA ILE A 605 9.99 34.08 -22.44
C ILE A 605 11.27 34.46 -23.19
N PRO A 606 11.27 34.40 -24.54
CA PRO A 606 12.41 34.88 -25.33
C PRO A 606 12.69 36.36 -25.07
N GLY A 607 13.95 36.75 -24.85
CA GLY A 607 14.37 38.16 -24.71
C GLY A 607 14.40 38.68 -23.28
N ASN A 608 14.45 37.85 -22.27
CA ASN A 608 14.52 38.17 -20.83
C ASN A 608 13.25 38.79 -20.25
N CYS A 609 12.59 38.06 -19.38
CA CYS A 609 11.35 38.46 -18.69
C CYS A 609 11.52 39.76 -17.88
N LEU A 610 12.74 40.08 -17.38
CA LEU A 610 13.03 41.31 -16.65
C LEU A 610 12.93 42.54 -17.54
N ASN A 611 13.37 42.43 -18.80
CA ASN A 611 13.23 43.52 -19.77
C ASN A 611 11.76 43.78 -20.11
N LEU A 612 11.00 42.67 -20.29
CA LEU A 612 9.55 42.76 -20.51
C LEU A 612 8.85 43.42 -19.32
N ALA A 613 9.23 43.06 -18.08
CA ALA A 613 8.71 43.68 -16.88
C ALA A 613 8.93 45.21 -16.85
N ALA A 614 10.16 45.64 -17.25
CA ALA A 614 10.49 47.05 -17.36
C ALA A 614 9.60 47.75 -18.40
N GLU A 615 9.53 47.19 -19.60
CA GLU A 615 8.72 47.76 -20.71
C GLU A 615 7.22 47.84 -20.36
N ILE A 616 6.67 46.78 -19.69
CA ILE A 616 5.28 46.81 -19.24
C ILE A 616 5.07 47.94 -18.21
N LYS A 617 5.97 48.11 -17.23
CA LYS A 617 5.84 49.22 -16.29
C LYS A 617 5.90 50.58 -16.98
N ASP A 618 6.78 50.75 -17.99
CA ASP A 618 6.86 51.95 -18.78
C ASP A 618 5.59 52.20 -19.64
N ILE A 619 4.99 51.17 -20.20
CA ILE A 619 3.69 51.24 -20.89
C ILE A 619 2.58 51.71 -19.93
N PHE A 620 2.52 51.11 -18.72
CA PHE A 620 1.52 51.52 -17.71
C PHE A 620 1.73 52.95 -17.27
N ALA A 621 2.95 53.36 -16.96
CA ALA A 621 3.29 54.73 -16.55
C ALA A 621 2.92 55.79 -17.61
N ALA A 622 3.11 55.43 -18.90
CA ALA A 622 2.83 56.36 -20.01
C ALA A 622 1.32 56.47 -20.35
N ARG A 623 0.57 55.34 -20.20
CA ARG A 623 -0.80 55.30 -20.69
C ARG A 623 -1.88 55.43 -19.58
N TYR A 624 -1.52 55.04 -18.35
CA TYR A 624 -2.42 55.03 -17.19
C TYR A 624 -1.76 55.69 -15.99
N PRO A 625 -1.41 56.99 -16.05
CA PRO A 625 -0.61 57.67 -15.03
C PRO A 625 -1.36 57.85 -13.70
N GLU A 626 -2.70 57.80 -13.70
CA GLU A 626 -3.54 57.90 -12.49
C GLU A 626 -3.87 56.55 -11.84
N ASP A 627 -3.63 55.43 -12.55
CA ASP A 627 -3.94 54.09 -12.04
C ASP A 627 -2.74 53.49 -11.32
N LYS A 628 -3.05 52.65 -10.33
CA LYS A 628 -2.01 51.91 -9.60
C LYS A 628 -1.33 50.91 -10.55
N PRO A 629 0.00 50.91 -10.67
CA PRO A 629 0.69 49.96 -11.54
C PRO A 629 0.42 48.50 -11.08
N PRO A 630 0.32 47.57 -12.02
CA PRO A 630 0.11 46.13 -11.69
C PRO A 630 1.33 45.60 -10.95
N THR A 631 1.06 44.63 -10.07
CA THR A 631 2.14 43.85 -9.47
C THR A 631 2.71 42.89 -10.53
N ILE A 632 4.00 42.94 -10.79
CA ILE A 632 4.68 42.08 -11.73
C ILE A 632 5.38 40.92 -10.99
N ALA A 633 4.93 39.70 -11.23
CA ALA A 633 5.53 38.48 -10.72
C ALA A 633 6.32 37.76 -11.78
N CYS A 634 7.59 37.44 -11.54
CA CYS A 634 8.41 36.63 -12.41
C CYS A 634 8.44 35.17 -11.87
N ILE A 635 8.11 34.20 -12.72
CA ILE A 635 8.06 32.78 -12.41
C ILE A 635 9.27 32.11 -13.05
N ALA A 636 10.19 31.61 -12.21
CA ALA A 636 11.48 31.14 -12.67
C ALA A 636 12.03 30.00 -11.80
N PRO A 637 12.98 29.19 -12.30
CA PRO A 637 13.73 28.24 -11.47
C PRO A 637 14.42 28.93 -10.30
N HIS A 638 14.49 28.27 -9.14
CA HIS A 638 15.07 28.87 -7.93
C HIS A 638 16.52 29.34 -8.12
N SER A 639 17.34 28.56 -8.82
CA SER A 639 18.73 28.91 -9.18
C SER A 639 18.80 30.19 -9.99
N TRP A 640 17.90 30.38 -10.96
CA TRP A 640 17.80 31.56 -11.77
C TRP A 640 17.44 32.80 -10.93
N ILE A 641 16.46 32.63 -10.01
CA ILE A 641 16.03 33.70 -9.09
C ILE A 641 17.20 34.17 -8.23
N LEU A 642 18.00 33.24 -7.68
CA LEU A 642 19.19 33.60 -6.87
C LEU A 642 20.26 34.37 -7.67
N CYS A 643 20.45 34.03 -8.93
CA CYS A 643 21.41 34.72 -9.81
C CYS A 643 20.94 36.14 -10.20
N GLU A 644 19.65 36.32 -10.45
CA GLU A 644 19.11 37.58 -10.93
C GLU A 644 18.76 38.56 -9.79
N LYS A 645 18.33 38.06 -8.62
CA LYS A 645 17.90 38.89 -7.46
C LYS A 645 18.99 39.85 -6.95
N ASN A 646 20.25 39.56 -7.21
CA ASN A 646 21.40 40.37 -6.77
C ASN A 646 21.86 41.44 -7.81
N LYS A 647 21.14 41.57 -8.94
CA LYS A 647 21.44 42.57 -9.94
C LYS A 647 20.74 43.90 -9.62
N ASP A 648 21.45 45.03 -9.70
CA ASP A 648 20.90 46.39 -9.53
C ASP A 648 19.89 46.68 -10.65
N ASN A 649 18.74 47.30 -10.28
CA ASN A 649 17.69 47.74 -11.21
C ASN A 649 16.64 46.73 -11.68
N ILE A 650 16.22 45.82 -10.81
CA ILE A 650 15.14 44.87 -11.12
C ILE A 650 13.76 45.53 -10.99
N LYS A 651 13.02 45.63 -12.09
CA LYS A 651 11.63 46.18 -12.12
C LYS A 651 10.54 45.10 -11.88
N VAL A 652 10.86 43.96 -11.25
CA VAL A 652 9.93 42.86 -10.85
C VAL A 652 9.58 43.01 -9.38
N ASP A 653 8.30 42.91 -9.05
CA ASP A 653 7.83 43.12 -7.68
C ASP A 653 7.83 41.82 -6.87
N LEU A 654 7.79 40.66 -7.55
CA LEU A 654 7.68 39.36 -6.92
C LEU A 654 8.37 38.26 -7.74
N PHE A 655 9.07 37.36 -7.07
CA PHE A 655 9.63 36.16 -7.69
C PHE A 655 8.89 34.91 -7.16
N ILE A 656 8.46 34.06 -8.08
CA ILE A 656 7.77 32.81 -7.76
C ILE A 656 8.64 31.66 -8.27
N PRO A 657 9.10 30.76 -7.40
CA PRO A 657 9.94 29.65 -7.83
C PRO A 657 9.15 28.59 -8.59
N LYS A 658 9.76 28.06 -9.68
CA LYS A 658 9.31 26.83 -10.34
C LYS A 658 9.88 25.60 -9.60
N PRO A 659 9.14 24.45 -9.59
CA PRO A 659 7.78 24.29 -10.09
C PRO A 659 6.75 24.95 -9.18
N LEU A 660 5.62 25.35 -9.76
CA LEU A 660 4.47 25.79 -8.96
C LEU A 660 3.96 24.59 -8.16
N LYS A 661 3.93 24.72 -6.84
CA LYS A 661 3.45 23.65 -5.96
C LYS A 661 1.93 23.64 -5.92
N GLY A 662 1.33 22.45 -5.78
CA GLY A 662 -0.10 22.27 -5.56
C GLY A 662 -0.58 22.82 -4.21
N LYS A 663 0.33 23.25 -3.33
CA LYS A 663 0.05 24.10 -2.18
C LYS A 663 -0.18 25.52 -2.66
N SER A 664 -0.98 26.23 -1.88
CA SER A 664 -1.36 27.62 -2.13
C SER A 664 -0.23 28.49 -2.73
N LEU A 665 -0.49 29.08 -3.89
CA LEU A 665 0.39 30.05 -4.53
C LEU A 665 0.66 31.24 -3.58
N SER A 666 -0.26 31.57 -2.67
CA SER A 666 -0.11 32.63 -1.70
C SER A 666 0.95 32.33 -0.64
N SER A 667 1.13 31.06 -0.25
CA SER A 667 2.21 30.71 0.66
C SER A 667 3.57 30.94 0.01
N GLN A 668 3.68 30.67 -1.31
CA GLN A 668 4.89 30.94 -2.08
C GLN A 668 5.11 32.45 -2.24
N ILE A 669 4.05 33.22 -2.49
CA ILE A 669 4.07 34.67 -2.57
C ILE A 669 4.40 35.30 -1.19
N ALA A 670 3.80 34.80 -0.12
CA ALA A 670 4.03 35.32 1.24
C ALA A 670 5.47 35.09 1.73
N HIS A 671 6.06 33.93 1.45
CA HIS A 671 7.47 33.66 1.75
C HIS A 671 8.40 34.62 1.03
N THR A 672 8.17 34.83 -0.28
CA THR A 672 8.99 35.76 -1.08
C THR A 672 8.81 37.22 -0.66
N ALA A 673 7.59 37.59 -0.26
CA ALA A 673 7.31 38.94 0.24
C ALA A 673 7.89 39.19 1.66
N SER A 674 7.98 38.19 2.50
CA SER A 674 8.62 38.29 3.83
C SER A 674 10.13 38.44 3.71
N ASP A 675 10.77 37.76 2.76
CA ASP A 675 12.18 37.92 2.42
C ASP A 675 12.51 39.30 1.81
N MET A 676 11.51 39.99 1.23
CA MET A 676 11.66 41.35 0.71
C MET A 676 11.47 42.46 1.76
N GLN A 677 10.89 42.13 2.94
CA GLN A 677 10.61 43.09 4.03
C GLN A 677 11.64 43.07 5.18
N LEU A 678 12.73 42.30 5.06
CA LEU A 678 13.85 42.43 6.00
C LEU A 678 14.58 43.76 5.74
N PRO A 679 14.60 44.69 6.70
CA PRO A 679 15.29 45.96 6.55
C PRO A 679 16.79 45.71 6.40
N ALA A 680 17.42 46.49 5.54
CA ALA A 680 18.89 46.58 5.36
C ALA A 680 19.58 47.10 6.63
N HIS A 681 19.50 46.35 7.75
CA HIS A 681 20.28 46.61 8.95
C HIS A 681 20.49 45.28 9.69
N SER A 682 21.38 44.45 9.17
CA SER A 682 22.22 43.54 9.97
C SER A 682 23.28 42.92 9.04
N SER A 683 24.09 43.74 8.40
CA SER A 683 25.38 43.37 7.85
C SER A 683 26.43 43.51 8.95
N ALA A 684 26.43 42.60 9.88
CA ALA A 684 27.58 42.36 10.74
C ALA A 684 27.61 40.86 11.05
N LEU A 685 28.75 40.27 10.65
CA LEU A 685 29.19 38.90 10.96
C LEU A 685 28.78 37.82 9.94
N MET A 686 29.52 37.71 8.85
CA MET A 686 30.53 36.72 8.55
C MET A 686 31.08 36.91 7.13
N GLU A 687 31.96 37.95 6.99
CA GLU A 687 32.94 37.92 5.91
C GLU A 687 34.01 36.90 6.26
N VAL A 688 33.98 35.74 5.64
CA VAL A 688 35.17 34.92 5.49
C VAL A 688 35.86 35.41 4.21
N LYS A 689 36.82 36.29 4.36
CA LYS A 689 37.78 36.65 3.31
C LYS A 689 38.64 35.42 2.98
N PRO A 690 38.88 35.11 1.69
CA PRO A 690 39.96 34.25 1.32
C PRO A 690 41.29 35.02 1.48
N GLN A 691 42.07 34.60 2.45
CA GLN A 691 43.48 35.04 2.53
C GLN A 691 44.28 34.30 1.45
N THR A 692 44.56 35.01 0.39
CA THR A 692 45.69 34.74 -0.50
C THR A 692 46.98 35.09 0.22
N THR A 693 47.73 34.05 0.60
CA THR A 693 49.16 34.20 0.85
C THR A 693 49.90 33.23 -0.05
N ALA A 694 50.43 33.83 -1.11
CA ALA A 694 51.47 33.23 -1.92
C ALA A 694 52.78 33.29 -1.11
N GLU A 695 53.34 32.15 -0.77
CA GLU A 695 54.74 32.05 -0.41
C GLU A 695 55.41 30.83 -1.06
N LYS A 696 56.54 31.18 -1.67
CA LYS A 696 57.42 30.53 -2.54
C LYS A 696 57.88 29.13 -2.15
N LEU A 697 57.95 28.26 -3.19
CA LEU A 697 58.78 27.03 -3.22
C LEU A 697 60.30 27.36 -2.99
N PRO A 698 61.07 26.42 -2.48
CA PRO A 698 62.28 26.06 -3.16
C PRO A 698 62.28 24.62 -3.68
N LYS A 699 62.76 24.51 -4.90
CA LYS A 699 63.21 23.32 -5.60
C LYS A 699 64.47 22.74 -4.94
N LYS A 700 64.54 21.41 -4.89
CA LYS A 700 65.72 20.57 -5.32
C LYS A 700 65.43 19.13 -4.89
N THR A 701 65.38 18.31 -5.82
CA THR A 701 66.31 17.42 -6.55
C THR A 701 66.53 16.09 -5.86
N ASP A 702 66.15 15.11 -6.61
CA ASP A 702 66.89 13.91 -7.04
C ASP A 702 66.84 12.60 -6.23
N GLN A 703 66.35 11.64 -6.98
CA GLN A 703 66.95 10.31 -7.25
C GLN A 703 66.59 9.15 -6.29
N SER A 704 65.88 8.27 -6.95
CA SER A 704 66.11 6.84 -7.07
C SER A 704 66.21 5.99 -5.78
N SER A 705 65.31 5.05 -5.66
CA SER A 705 65.64 3.63 -5.89
C SER A 705 64.45 2.71 -5.63
N VAL A 706 64.23 1.90 -6.60
CA VAL A 706 63.44 0.67 -6.60
C VAL A 706 64.04 -0.29 -5.59
N HIS A 707 63.23 -0.86 -4.71
CA HIS A 707 63.43 -2.23 -4.24
C HIS A 707 62.09 -2.93 -3.88
N HIS A 708 61.89 -4.01 -4.57
CA HIS A 708 61.07 -5.13 -4.16
C HIS A 708 61.51 -5.67 -2.82
N MET A 709 60.58 -6.08 -1.93
CA MET A 709 60.67 -7.38 -1.26
C MET A 709 59.41 -7.72 -0.47
N GLN A 710 58.78 -8.76 -0.89
CA GLN A 710 58.20 -9.93 -0.22
C GLN A 710 57.94 -9.87 1.29
N THR A 711 56.71 -10.31 1.61
CA THR A 711 56.22 -10.83 2.90
C THR A 711 57.26 -11.74 3.62
N PRO A 712 57.19 -11.83 4.97
CA PRO A 712 56.38 -12.88 5.59
C PRO A 712 55.68 -12.51 6.91
N CYS A 713 54.77 -13.42 7.25
CA CYS A 713 53.94 -13.52 8.44
C CYS A 713 54.68 -13.53 9.80
N ASN A 714 53.85 -13.30 10.82
CA ASN A 714 54.00 -13.59 12.26
C ASN A 714 54.83 -12.63 13.09
N ASN A 715 54.11 -11.95 13.97
CA ASN A 715 54.29 -12.19 15.41
C ASN A 715 53.26 -11.39 16.24
N SER A 716 52.59 -12.12 17.10
CA SER A 716 51.89 -11.65 18.29
C SER A 716 52.72 -10.59 19.07
N VAL A 717 52.14 -9.41 19.23
CA VAL A 717 52.54 -8.49 20.30
C VAL A 717 51.24 -7.93 20.94
N SER A 718 51.23 -8.15 22.25
CA SER A 718 50.36 -7.74 23.32
C SER A 718 49.58 -6.42 23.10
N GLU A 719 48.28 -6.51 23.36
CA GLU A 719 47.42 -5.40 23.71
C GLU A 719 47.86 -4.76 25.01
N GLU A 720 48.60 -3.68 24.96
CA GLU A 720 48.72 -2.68 26.03
C GLU A 720 49.71 -1.61 25.52
N GLU A 721 49.23 -0.61 24.81
CA GLU A 721 49.82 0.74 24.69
C GLU A 721 49.35 1.44 23.41
N GLN A 722 48.16 2.01 23.48
CA GLN A 722 47.81 3.19 22.67
C GLN A 722 46.52 3.85 23.24
N PHE A 723 46.59 4.40 24.44
CA PHE A 723 45.61 5.31 24.95
C PHE A 723 46.30 6.59 25.41
N SER A 724 46.50 7.51 24.50
CA SER A 724 46.60 8.92 24.91
C SER A 724 46.44 9.86 23.73
N LEU A 725 45.19 10.17 23.41
CA LEU A 725 44.77 11.45 22.80
C LEU A 725 43.33 11.66 23.24
N LYS A 726 43.10 12.41 24.32
CA LYS A 726 41.79 12.86 24.78
C LYS A 726 41.21 13.83 23.77
N ALA A 727 40.50 13.30 22.78
CA ALA A 727 39.40 14.04 22.17
C ALA A 727 38.19 13.87 23.11
N THR A 728 37.51 14.92 23.43
CA THR A 728 36.25 14.90 24.22
C THR A 728 35.21 14.09 23.42
N THR A 729 35.04 12.82 23.76
CA THR A 729 34.07 11.93 23.14
C THR A 729 32.67 12.34 23.52
N GLN A 730 31.78 12.41 22.54
CA GLN A 730 30.35 12.76 22.76
C GLN A 730 29.56 11.62 23.42
N GLY A 731 30.14 10.41 23.51
CA GLY A 731 29.55 9.25 24.15
C GLY A 731 30.07 7.93 23.56
N ASN A 732 29.78 6.82 24.26
CA ASN A 732 30.15 5.46 23.88
C ASN A 732 28.94 4.72 23.31
N ILE A 733 29.05 4.21 22.11
CA ILE A 733 27.98 3.48 21.44
C ILE A 733 28.42 2.02 21.23
N LEU A 734 27.54 1.08 21.58
CA LEU A 734 27.70 -0.32 21.23
C LEU A 734 26.97 -0.60 19.93
N LEU A 735 27.65 -1.13 18.94
CA LEU A 735 27.11 -1.57 17.66
C LEU A 735 27.15 -3.10 17.58
N ALA A 736 25.99 -3.72 17.48
CA ALA A 736 25.86 -5.15 17.16
C ALA A 736 25.39 -5.27 15.70
N GLU A 737 26.26 -5.79 14.86
CA GLU A 737 26.08 -5.95 13.41
C GLU A 737 26.98 -7.08 12.94
N ASP A 738 26.47 -8.05 12.23
CA ASP A 738 27.26 -9.23 11.81
C ASP A 738 28.12 -9.00 10.57
N HIS A 739 27.83 -7.93 9.83
CA HIS A 739 28.54 -7.66 8.57
C HIS A 739 29.65 -6.63 8.74
N TYR A 740 30.90 -7.06 8.62
CA TYR A 740 32.08 -6.22 8.81
C TYR A 740 32.05 -4.88 8.05
N THR A 741 31.55 -4.88 6.80
CA THR A 741 31.49 -3.66 6.00
C THR A 741 30.51 -2.65 6.57
N ASN A 742 29.36 -3.11 7.10
CA ASN A 742 28.38 -2.27 7.75
C ASN A 742 28.92 -1.75 9.09
N GLN A 743 29.55 -2.61 9.88
CA GLN A 743 30.23 -2.19 11.12
C GLN A 743 31.18 -1.04 10.84
N ARG A 744 32.07 -1.23 9.85
CA ARG A 744 33.10 -0.24 9.48
C ARG A 744 32.47 1.06 8.97
N LEU A 745 31.41 0.98 8.16
CA LEU A 745 30.67 2.15 7.69
C LEU A 745 30.08 2.94 8.85
N ILE A 746 29.29 2.28 9.72
CA ILE A 746 28.63 2.94 10.85
C ILE A 746 29.67 3.52 11.80
N GLN A 747 30.74 2.80 12.03
CA GLN A 747 31.87 3.25 12.85
C GLN A 747 32.45 4.56 12.31
N LEU A 748 32.82 4.61 11.03
CA LEU A 748 33.39 5.81 10.41
C LEU A 748 32.42 6.99 10.44
N LEU A 749 31.13 6.77 10.20
CA LEU A 749 30.11 7.82 10.22
C LEU A 749 29.97 8.45 11.62
N LEU A 750 29.94 7.64 12.67
CA LEU A 750 29.72 8.14 14.02
C LEU A 750 31.00 8.61 14.70
N GLU A 751 32.16 8.06 14.34
CA GLU A 751 33.47 8.59 14.77
C GLU A 751 33.69 10.00 14.22
N GLN A 752 33.25 10.31 12.98
CA GLN A 752 33.28 11.67 12.42
C GLN A 752 32.41 12.64 13.21
N GLU A 753 31.32 12.16 13.81
CA GLU A 753 30.46 12.96 14.68
C GLU A 753 30.99 13.04 16.14
N GLY A 754 32.15 12.40 16.46
CA GLY A 754 32.80 12.47 17.77
C GLY A 754 32.37 11.40 18.77
N TYR A 755 31.67 10.35 18.35
CA TYR A 755 31.30 9.21 19.19
C TYR A 755 32.41 8.13 19.19
N THR A 756 32.49 7.37 20.28
CA THR A 756 33.35 6.17 20.36
C THR A 756 32.48 4.93 20.15
N LEU A 757 32.82 4.12 19.13
CA LEU A 757 32.08 2.89 18.84
C LEU A 757 32.85 1.65 19.29
N TYR A 758 32.09 0.69 19.82
CA TYR A 758 32.51 -0.67 20.08
C TYR A 758 31.62 -1.60 19.24
N THR A 759 32.26 -2.47 18.47
CA THR A 759 31.51 -3.33 17.52
C THR A 759 31.54 -4.79 18.00
N VAL A 760 30.46 -5.50 17.80
CA VAL A 760 30.32 -6.95 18.05
C VAL A 760 29.51 -7.59 16.93
N ASP A 761 29.70 -8.89 16.71
CA ASP A 761 29.17 -9.59 15.53
C ASP A 761 27.80 -10.24 15.77
N ASN A 762 27.31 -10.28 17.01
CA ASN A 762 26.04 -10.91 17.37
C ASN A 762 25.48 -10.39 18.69
N GLY A 763 24.22 -10.71 18.98
CA GLY A 763 23.55 -10.30 20.21
C GLY A 763 24.14 -10.86 21.48
N LYS A 764 24.71 -12.07 21.41
CA LYS A 764 25.33 -12.71 22.57
C LYS A 764 26.63 -12.02 23.02
N ASP A 765 27.40 -11.55 22.06
CA ASP A 765 28.62 -10.80 22.35
C ASP A 765 28.29 -9.37 22.77
N ALA A 766 27.16 -8.80 22.28
CA ALA A 766 26.64 -7.54 22.80
C ALA A 766 26.32 -7.62 24.31
N LEU A 767 25.66 -8.69 24.74
CA LEU A 767 25.41 -8.92 26.17
C LEU A 767 26.68 -9.00 27.01
N LYS A 768 27.70 -9.70 26.51
CA LYS A 768 28.99 -9.82 27.21
C LYS A 768 29.76 -8.50 27.25
N MET A 769 29.66 -7.70 26.19
CA MET A 769 30.35 -6.41 26.12
C MET A 769 29.76 -5.42 27.11
N LEU A 770 28.43 -5.42 27.29
CA LEU A 770 27.71 -4.61 28.27
C LEU A 770 28.03 -4.96 29.73
N GLU A 771 28.50 -6.19 30.01
CA GLU A 771 28.98 -6.57 31.35
C GLU A 771 30.36 -5.98 31.67
N LYS A 772 31.14 -5.61 30.66
CA LYS A 772 32.52 -5.16 30.81
C LYS A 772 32.69 -3.65 30.64
N HIS A 773 31.84 -3.00 29.87
CA HIS A 773 31.98 -1.60 29.50
C HIS A 773 30.65 -0.88 29.70
N GLN A 774 30.73 0.43 29.92
CA GLN A 774 29.56 1.31 30.00
C GLN A 774 29.33 1.98 28.66
N PHE A 775 28.09 1.97 28.22
CA PHE A 775 27.63 2.57 26.99
C PHE A 775 26.51 3.57 27.25
N ASP A 776 26.30 4.46 26.30
CA ASP A 776 25.24 5.48 26.34
C ASP A 776 24.08 5.12 25.43
N LEU A 777 24.34 4.29 24.39
CA LEU A 777 23.37 3.89 23.38
C LEU A 777 23.81 2.55 22.72
N ILE A 778 22.83 1.78 22.28
CA ILE A 778 23.05 0.53 21.54
C ILE A 778 22.41 0.65 20.16
N LEU A 779 23.19 0.38 19.11
CA LEU A 779 22.71 0.12 17.77
C LEU A 779 22.66 -1.39 17.58
N MET A 780 21.48 -1.93 17.29
CA MET A 780 21.23 -3.36 17.27
C MET A 780 20.67 -3.80 15.93
N ASP A 781 21.41 -4.59 15.17
CA ASP A 781 20.85 -5.25 14.00
C ASP A 781 19.76 -6.25 14.42
N CYS A 782 18.64 -6.24 13.73
CA CYS A 782 17.54 -7.15 14.01
C CYS A 782 17.87 -8.61 13.66
N GLN A 783 18.71 -8.84 12.64
CA GLN A 783 19.03 -10.17 12.13
C GLN A 783 20.53 -10.43 12.24
N MET A 784 20.93 -11.29 13.16
CA MET A 784 22.31 -11.69 13.38
C MET A 784 22.38 -13.18 13.71
N PRO A 785 23.52 -13.84 13.44
CA PRO A 785 23.72 -15.24 13.81
C PRO A 785 23.82 -15.42 15.35
N GLU A 786 23.66 -16.63 15.83
CA GLU A 786 23.69 -17.08 17.22
C GLU A 786 22.60 -16.51 18.12
N MET A 787 22.41 -15.20 18.15
CA MET A 787 21.36 -14.49 18.89
C MET A 787 20.95 -13.25 18.10
N ASP A 788 19.70 -13.20 17.68
CA ASP A 788 19.16 -12.07 16.94
C ASP A 788 18.97 -10.83 17.83
N GLY A 789 18.78 -9.67 17.19
CA GLY A 789 18.63 -8.41 17.92
C GLY A 789 17.35 -8.33 18.76
N TYR A 790 16.30 -9.03 18.36
CA TYR A 790 15.05 -9.08 19.13
C TYR A 790 15.25 -9.90 20.42
N GLU A 791 15.94 -11.02 20.33
CA GLU A 791 16.24 -11.88 21.47
C GLU A 791 17.21 -11.20 22.43
N ALA A 792 18.26 -10.58 21.88
CA ALA A 792 19.24 -9.81 22.65
C ALA A 792 18.57 -8.65 23.42
N THR A 793 17.67 -7.92 22.77
CA THR A 793 16.94 -6.81 23.39
C THR A 793 16.03 -7.29 24.50
N ARG A 794 15.25 -8.36 24.29
CA ARG A 794 14.41 -8.94 25.36
C ARG A 794 15.23 -9.37 26.56
N GLU A 795 16.40 -9.98 26.33
CA GLU A 795 17.31 -10.38 27.41
C GLU A 795 17.89 -9.16 28.15
N LEU A 796 18.25 -8.09 27.41
CA LEU A 796 18.72 -6.84 28.02
C LEU A 796 17.62 -6.20 28.89
N ARG A 797 16.40 -6.12 28.42
CA ARG A 797 15.28 -5.57 29.19
C ARG A 797 14.92 -6.43 30.41
N ARG A 798 15.05 -7.75 30.29
CA ARG A 798 14.90 -8.67 31.42
C ARG A 798 15.98 -8.48 32.51
N ARG A 799 17.18 -8.06 32.11
CA ARG A 799 18.27 -7.68 33.03
C ARG A 799 18.17 -6.23 33.54
N ASN A 800 17.04 -5.57 33.32
CA ASN A 800 16.80 -4.16 33.67
C ASN A 800 17.79 -3.17 33.02
N CYS A 801 18.28 -3.47 31.83
CA CYS A 801 19.08 -2.53 31.05
C CYS A 801 18.16 -1.47 30.46
N ASN A 802 18.32 -0.21 30.84
CA ASN A 802 17.50 0.95 30.39
C ASN A 802 18.21 1.80 29.32
N LEU A 803 19.33 1.33 28.78
CA LEU A 803 20.00 2.01 27.68
C LEU A 803 19.08 2.11 26.46
N PRO A 804 19.09 3.23 25.73
CA PRO A 804 18.37 3.34 24.47
C PRO A 804 18.91 2.35 23.45
N ILE A 805 18.02 1.58 22.85
CA ILE A 805 18.34 0.58 21.83
C ILE A 805 17.66 0.97 20.53
N ILE A 806 18.44 1.25 19.51
CA ILE A 806 17.97 1.60 18.17
C ILE A 806 18.12 0.36 17.28
N ALA A 807 17.01 -0.12 16.75
CA ALA A 807 17.00 -1.22 15.79
C ALA A 807 17.58 -0.78 14.44
N LEU A 808 18.42 -1.60 13.84
CA LEU A 808 18.82 -1.52 12.43
C LEU A 808 18.07 -2.62 11.68
N THR A 809 17.13 -2.28 10.80
CA THR A 809 16.28 -3.26 10.14
C THR A 809 16.31 -3.14 8.62
N ALA A 810 16.29 -4.26 7.91
CA ALA A 810 16.20 -4.31 6.45
C ALA A 810 14.79 -4.06 5.92
N HIS A 811 13.75 -4.32 6.73
CA HIS A 811 12.35 -4.15 6.37
C HIS A 811 11.65 -3.24 7.38
N VAL A 812 10.68 -2.46 6.92
CA VAL A 812 9.83 -1.62 7.77
C VAL A 812 8.38 -1.91 7.37
N GLY A 813 7.94 -3.15 7.60
CA GLY A 813 6.53 -3.48 7.60
C GLY A 813 5.95 -3.24 9.00
N ASP A 814 4.64 -3.05 9.10
CA ASP A 814 3.96 -2.89 10.40
C ASP A 814 4.25 -4.03 11.37
N GLU A 815 4.50 -5.23 10.85
CA GLU A 815 4.85 -6.42 11.62
C GLU A 815 6.28 -6.32 12.19
N ASP A 816 7.23 -5.82 11.43
CA ASP A 816 8.62 -5.65 11.89
C ASP A 816 8.73 -4.53 12.92
N ILE A 817 8.01 -3.43 12.72
CA ILE A 817 7.93 -2.34 13.70
C ILE A 817 7.34 -2.85 15.02
N ARG A 818 6.24 -3.60 14.97
CA ARG A 818 5.65 -4.21 16.17
C ARG A 818 6.63 -5.16 16.86
N ARG A 819 7.36 -5.96 16.12
CA ARG A 819 8.39 -6.86 16.68
C ARG A 819 9.51 -6.10 17.37
N CYS A 820 9.95 -4.95 16.83
CA CYS A 820 10.93 -4.08 17.50
C CYS A 820 10.36 -3.53 18.83
N GLU A 821 9.14 -3.01 18.80
CA GLU A 821 8.48 -2.45 19.99
C GLU A 821 8.19 -3.52 21.05
N ASP A 822 7.66 -4.68 20.65
CA ASP A 822 7.38 -5.82 21.55
C ASP A 822 8.65 -6.39 22.19
N SER A 823 9.79 -6.25 21.52
CA SER A 823 11.10 -6.63 22.04
C SER A 823 11.68 -5.60 23.04
N GLY A 824 11.11 -4.38 23.07
CA GLY A 824 11.54 -3.30 23.95
C GLY A 824 12.62 -2.39 23.34
N MET A 825 12.71 -2.28 22.02
CA MET A 825 13.56 -1.30 21.33
C MET A 825 12.93 0.08 21.35
N ASP A 826 13.73 1.14 21.46
CA ASP A 826 13.27 2.51 21.64
C ASP A 826 13.05 3.26 20.32
N ALA A 827 13.76 2.83 19.28
CA ALA A 827 13.63 3.39 17.93
C ALA A 827 14.11 2.38 16.89
N TYR A 828 13.83 2.70 15.62
CA TYR A 828 14.32 1.89 14.50
C TYR A 828 14.87 2.77 13.38
N LEU A 829 15.84 2.23 12.63
CA LEU A 829 16.43 2.84 11.45
C LEU A 829 16.47 1.80 10.32
N ARG A 830 15.85 2.16 9.19
CA ARG A 830 15.79 1.27 8.03
C ARG A 830 17.11 1.25 7.27
N LYS A 831 17.61 0.07 7.00
CA LYS A 831 18.70 -0.14 6.03
C LYS A 831 18.14 -0.20 4.58
N PRO A 832 18.75 0.49 3.59
CA PRO A 832 19.89 1.41 3.69
C PRO A 832 19.50 2.76 4.27
N PHE A 833 20.33 3.35 5.09
CA PHE A 833 20.18 4.68 5.66
C PHE A 833 21.28 5.63 5.20
N LYS A 834 20.96 6.90 5.10
CA LYS A 834 21.93 7.96 4.80
C LYS A 834 22.62 8.42 6.08
N SER A 835 23.85 8.95 5.97
CA SER A 835 24.63 9.37 7.15
C SER A 835 23.88 10.37 8.05
N HIS A 836 23.17 11.33 7.45
CA HIS A 836 22.38 12.30 8.22
C HIS A 836 21.22 11.67 9.03
N GLN A 837 20.63 10.58 8.54
CA GLN A 837 19.55 9.87 9.26
C GLN A 837 20.09 9.15 10.48
N LEU A 838 21.24 8.49 10.34
CA LEU A 838 21.93 7.82 11.45
C LEU A 838 22.34 8.84 12.52
N GLY A 839 23.00 9.92 12.14
CA GLY A 839 23.40 10.97 13.07
C GLY A 839 22.22 11.65 13.76
N THR A 840 21.10 11.86 13.07
CA THR A 840 19.90 12.47 13.67
C THR A 840 19.26 11.56 14.70
N ILE A 841 19.09 10.25 14.40
CA ILE A 841 18.45 9.33 15.34
C ILE A 841 19.34 9.08 16.57
N VAL A 842 20.65 9.00 16.39
CA VAL A 842 21.61 8.84 17.50
C VAL A 842 21.57 10.06 18.39
N ARG A 843 21.69 11.29 17.87
CA ARG A 843 21.62 12.52 18.66
C ARG A 843 20.31 12.66 19.41
N LYS A 844 19.21 12.19 18.87
CA LYS A 844 17.89 12.24 19.52
C LYS A 844 17.80 11.33 20.75
N HIS A 845 18.49 10.20 20.75
CA HIS A 845 18.37 9.19 21.81
C HIS A 845 19.61 9.14 22.73
N MET A 846 20.66 9.87 22.41
CA MET A 846 21.79 10.04 23.36
C MET A 846 21.33 10.77 24.62
N PRO A 847 21.74 10.31 25.83
CA PRO A 847 21.47 11.00 27.06
C PRO A 847 22.04 12.43 27.00
N GLN A 848 21.19 13.43 27.22
CA GLN A 848 21.66 14.81 27.31
C GLN A 848 22.48 14.97 28.59
N ASP A 849 23.71 15.33 28.45
CA ASP A 849 24.59 15.64 29.59
C ASP A 849 24.05 16.88 30.32
N PRO A 850 23.64 16.78 31.61
CA PRO A 850 23.08 17.92 32.34
C PRO A 850 24.07 19.09 32.54
N HIS A 851 25.36 18.91 32.21
CA HIS A 851 26.44 19.88 32.47
C HIS A 851 26.86 20.72 31.24
N LYS A 852 26.20 20.57 30.06
CA LYS A 852 26.59 21.34 28.86
C LYS A 852 25.73 22.59 28.59
N ASN A 853 24.82 22.95 29.46
CA ASN A 853 24.07 24.22 29.37
C ASN A 853 24.51 25.17 30.49
N LEU A 854 25.70 25.74 30.40
CA LEU A 854 26.09 26.98 31.04
C LEU A 854 26.80 27.86 29.98
N PRO A 855 26.47 29.14 29.93
CA PRO A 855 26.63 30.05 28.81
C PRO A 855 28.08 30.30 28.40
#